data_d92e4f998fa050687715082dbe3e5afb
#
_entry.id   d92e4f998fa050687715082dbe3e5afb
#
_cell.length_a   1.000
_cell.length_b   1.000
_cell.length_c   1.000
_cell.angle_alpha   90.00
_cell.angle_beta   90.00
_cell.angle_gamma   90.00
#
_symmetry.space_group_name_H-M   'P 1'
#
loop_
_entity.id
_entity.type
_entity.pdbx_description
1 polymer ?
#
loop_
_entity_poly.entity_id
_entity_poly.type
_entity_poly.pdbx_seq_one_letter_code
_entity_poly.pdbx_strand_id
1 'polypeptide(L)'
;MMSPETQKQLKITDVSVKKLDKLNLHTAWDLVLHLPLRYEDETHIMPIKDAPIGVPCQVEGEVIHQEVTFKPRKQLIVQIADGSGSVLFLRFIHFYASHQKQTAVGKRIRAVGEIKHGFYGDEMIHPKIRDAEGGGLAESLTPVYPTVNGLNQPTLRRIIQTALDVTPLHDTLPDALLCRLKLPHLAESLRLLHSPPPSFTIHQLSDGTLPAWQRLKFDELLAQQLSMRLARQKRIGGTAAALGGDGTLTQALRQALPFALTDAQEKVVSEICRDMAQTYPMHRLLQGDVGSGKTIVAALSALTAIESGAQVAVMAPTEILAEQHFIKFKQWLEPLGIEVVRLFGSLRKKAKDEAKAKLADGSVKIAIGTHALFSDGVTFHNLGLTIVDEQHRFGVAQRLALKNKGREVHQLMMSATPIPRTLAMSFFADLDVSVIDKLPPGRTPIKTRLVNNVRRAEVEGFVLNTCRKGRQAYWVCPLIEESETLQLQTAAETLARLQTALPELNIGLVHGRMKAAEKAEVMARFSSGELNVLVATTVIEVGVDVPNAALMVIEHAERMGLAQLHQLRGRVGRGAAESVCVLLFAEPLGELAKARLKVIYEHTDGFEIARQDLNIRGPGEFLGARQSGVPMLRFAKLEEDLHLLEQAREIAPILIEQNPEIVEAHLARWLSGREGYLGV
;
A
#
# COMPACT_ATOMS: atom_id res chain seq x y z
N MET A 1 -0.76 -22.73 -12.35
CA MET A 1 -0.11 -23.28 -13.59
C MET A 1 -1.06 -23.26 -14.76
N MET A 2 -0.54 -23.00 -15.97
CA MET A 2 -1.32 -23.00 -17.21
C MET A 2 -1.92 -24.38 -17.51
N SER A 3 -3.18 -24.43 -17.98
CA SER A 3 -3.83 -25.69 -18.32
C SER A 3 -3.16 -26.38 -19.53
N PRO A 4 -3.13 -27.73 -19.60
CA PRO A 4 -2.54 -28.45 -20.75
C PRO A 4 -3.19 -28.08 -22.09
N GLU A 5 -4.47 -27.74 -22.08
CA GLU A 5 -5.21 -27.32 -23.24
C GLU A 5 -4.74 -25.96 -23.75
N THR A 6 -4.63 -24.97 -22.87
CA THR A 6 -4.09 -23.63 -23.17
C THR A 6 -2.65 -23.73 -23.66
N GLN A 7 -1.82 -24.58 -23.04
CA GLN A 7 -0.43 -24.80 -23.44
C GLN A 7 -0.34 -25.33 -24.87
N LYS A 8 -1.16 -26.31 -25.23
CA LYS A 8 -1.23 -26.88 -26.59
C LYS A 8 -1.70 -25.85 -27.61
N GLN A 9 -2.75 -25.08 -27.28
CA GLN A 9 -3.30 -24.03 -28.13
C GLN A 9 -2.28 -22.92 -28.43
N LEU A 10 -1.50 -22.52 -27.43
CA LEU A 10 -0.47 -21.48 -27.53
C LEU A 10 0.90 -22.00 -28.00
N LYS A 11 1.04 -23.30 -28.26
CA LYS A 11 2.29 -23.97 -28.67
C LYS A 11 3.47 -23.64 -27.76
N ILE A 12 3.26 -23.71 -26.44
CA ILE A 12 4.25 -23.38 -25.40
C ILE A 12 4.91 -24.65 -24.87
N THR A 13 6.23 -24.62 -24.69
CA THR A 13 6.99 -25.75 -24.10
C THR A 13 6.87 -25.73 -22.57
N ASP A 14 7.01 -26.90 -21.91
CA ASP A 14 6.98 -27.04 -20.45
C ASP A 14 8.01 -26.13 -19.75
N VAL A 15 9.18 -25.95 -20.36
CA VAL A 15 10.22 -25.06 -19.85
C VAL A 15 9.74 -23.59 -19.85
N SER A 16 9.03 -23.19 -20.89
CA SER A 16 8.47 -21.82 -20.97
C SER A 16 7.30 -21.65 -20.02
N VAL A 17 6.44 -22.67 -19.83
CA VAL A 17 5.35 -22.63 -18.83
C VAL A 17 5.87 -22.33 -17.43
N LYS A 18 6.93 -23.04 -16.98
CA LYS A 18 7.55 -22.78 -15.66
C LYS A 18 8.10 -21.35 -15.50
N LYS A 19 8.48 -20.71 -16.60
CA LYS A 19 8.98 -19.32 -16.59
C LYS A 19 7.82 -18.31 -16.61
N LEU A 20 6.76 -18.59 -17.36
CA LEU A 20 5.52 -17.81 -17.36
C LEU A 20 4.84 -17.87 -16.00
N ASP A 21 4.90 -19.01 -15.32
CA ASP A 21 4.40 -19.17 -13.94
C ASP A 21 5.06 -18.21 -12.94
N LYS A 22 6.37 -17.97 -13.10
CA LYS A 22 7.10 -16.96 -12.30
C LYS A 22 6.66 -15.52 -12.57
N LEU A 23 6.03 -15.26 -13.71
CA LEU A 23 5.42 -13.99 -14.07
C LEU A 23 3.93 -13.92 -13.71
N ASN A 24 3.38 -14.95 -13.08
CA ASN A 24 1.96 -15.14 -12.80
C ASN A 24 1.07 -15.10 -14.07
N LEU A 25 1.59 -15.65 -15.19
CA LEU A 25 0.87 -15.72 -16.46
C LEU A 25 0.38 -17.17 -16.65
N HIS A 26 -0.89 -17.40 -16.33
CA HIS A 26 -1.49 -18.74 -16.26
C HIS A 26 -2.53 -19.01 -17.35
N THR A 27 -3.08 -17.96 -17.95
CA THR A 27 -4.14 -18.03 -18.95
C THR A 27 -3.74 -17.29 -20.23
N ALA A 28 -4.47 -17.53 -21.32
CA ALA A 28 -4.31 -16.76 -22.57
C ALA A 28 -4.60 -15.26 -22.33
N TRP A 29 -5.59 -14.94 -21.47
CA TRP A 29 -5.89 -13.56 -21.08
C TRP A 29 -4.76 -12.91 -20.30
N ASP A 30 -4.08 -13.62 -19.40
CA ASP A 30 -2.93 -13.05 -18.69
C ASP A 30 -1.81 -12.66 -19.67
N LEU A 31 -1.62 -13.44 -20.74
CA LEU A 31 -0.64 -13.14 -21.78
C LEU A 31 -1.06 -11.93 -22.63
N VAL A 32 -2.33 -11.84 -22.99
CA VAL A 32 -2.89 -10.70 -23.74
C VAL A 32 -2.82 -9.41 -22.92
N LEU A 33 -3.01 -9.49 -21.61
CA LEU A 33 -2.90 -8.35 -20.68
C LEU A 33 -1.48 -8.12 -20.16
N HIS A 34 -0.49 -8.90 -20.64
CA HIS A 34 0.92 -8.67 -20.31
C HIS A 34 1.51 -7.64 -21.28
N LEU A 35 1.27 -6.36 -20.99
CA LEU A 35 1.60 -5.26 -21.89
C LEU A 35 3.10 -4.94 -21.90
N PRO A 36 3.61 -4.33 -22.99
CA PRO A 36 5.00 -3.89 -23.08
C PRO A 36 5.36 -2.86 -22.01
N LEU A 37 6.56 -2.99 -21.47
CA LEU A 37 7.17 -2.01 -20.57
C LEU A 37 7.66 -0.77 -21.32
N ARG A 38 8.16 -0.99 -22.53
CA ARG A 38 8.67 0.05 -23.44
C ARG A 38 8.66 -0.45 -24.88
N TYR A 39 8.94 0.44 -25.82
CA TYR A 39 9.05 0.14 -27.25
C TYR A 39 10.44 0.53 -27.75
N GLU A 40 10.92 -0.21 -28.77
CA GLU A 40 12.15 0.07 -29.48
C GLU A 40 11.77 0.32 -30.96
N ASP A 41 12.34 1.37 -31.54
CA ASP A 41 12.08 1.68 -32.95
C ASP A 41 13.07 0.95 -33.84
N GLU A 42 12.61 -0.11 -34.44
CA GLU A 42 13.32 -0.91 -35.45
C GLU A 42 12.68 -0.75 -36.85
N THR A 43 11.81 0.27 -37.04
CA THR A 43 11.05 0.47 -38.28
C THR A 43 11.81 1.26 -39.34
N HIS A 44 12.84 2.01 -38.95
CA HIS A 44 13.67 2.76 -39.87
C HIS A 44 15.17 2.67 -39.48
N ILE A 45 16.02 2.91 -40.47
CA ILE A 45 17.47 2.96 -40.27
C ILE A 45 17.89 4.43 -40.26
N MET A 46 18.59 4.83 -39.22
CA MET A 46 19.16 6.19 -39.13
C MET A 46 20.58 6.19 -39.63
N PRO A 47 21.02 7.22 -40.39
CA PRO A 47 22.44 7.43 -40.66
C PRO A 47 23.21 7.61 -39.33
N ILE A 48 24.41 7.06 -39.24
CA ILE A 48 25.24 7.13 -38.02
C ILE A 48 25.44 8.58 -37.57
N LYS A 49 25.64 9.51 -38.49
CA LYS A 49 25.85 10.95 -38.21
C LYS A 49 24.65 11.64 -37.55
N ASP A 50 23.43 11.16 -37.85
CA ASP A 50 22.18 11.77 -37.41
C ASP A 50 21.55 11.02 -36.20
N ALA A 51 22.21 9.93 -35.78
CA ALA A 51 21.70 9.08 -34.69
C ALA A 51 21.82 9.78 -33.32
N PRO A 52 20.73 9.91 -32.55
CA PRO A 52 20.70 10.63 -31.30
C PRO A 52 21.50 9.91 -30.20
N ILE A 53 22.23 10.68 -29.39
CA ILE A 53 22.95 10.16 -28.23
C ILE A 53 21.96 9.96 -27.07
N GLY A 54 22.10 8.83 -26.36
CA GLY A 54 21.27 8.52 -25.19
C GLY A 54 19.85 8.00 -25.51
N VAL A 55 19.54 7.82 -26.81
CA VAL A 55 18.26 7.26 -27.25
C VAL A 55 18.49 5.98 -28.06
N PRO A 56 17.77 4.89 -27.79
CA PRO A 56 17.87 3.68 -28.60
C PRO A 56 17.49 3.95 -30.06
N CYS A 57 18.35 3.58 -30.98
CA CYS A 57 18.15 3.73 -32.43
C CYS A 57 18.68 2.53 -33.21
N GLN A 58 18.28 2.39 -34.47
CA GLN A 58 18.79 1.38 -35.40
C GLN A 58 19.66 2.06 -36.44
N VAL A 59 20.88 1.59 -36.56
CA VAL A 59 21.86 2.01 -37.61
C VAL A 59 22.27 0.81 -38.41
N GLU A 60 22.67 1.06 -39.68
CA GLU A 60 23.19 0.03 -40.60
C GLU A 60 24.57 0.47 -41.09
N GLY A 61 25.50 -0.44 -41.10
CA GLY A 61 26.85 -0.15 -41.62
C GLY A 61 27.60 -1.42 -41.97
N GLU A 62 28.66 -1.24 -42.78
CA GLU A 62 29.62 -2.28 -43.08
C GLU A 62 30.66 -2.40 -41.96
N VAL A 63 30.99 -3.59 -41.56
CA VAL A 63 32.05 -3.85 -40.56
C VAL A 63 33.40 -3.59 -41.21
N ILE A 64 34.06 -2.51 -40.82
CA ILE A 64 35.36 -2.11 -41.35
C ILE A 64 36.53 -2.62 -40.51
N HIS A 65 36.28 -2.90 -39.19
CA HIS A 65 37.30 -3.42 -38.30
C HIS A 65 36.66 -4.29 -37.20
N GLN A 66 37.37 -5.37 -36.80
CA GLN A 66 36.98 -6.24 -35.71
C GLN A 66 38.21 -6.66 -34.91
N GLU A 67 38.20 -6.45 -33.60
CA GLU A 67 39.32 -6.78 -32.73
C GLU A 67 38.81 -7.34 -31.38
N VAL A 68 39.58 -8.32 -30.84
CA VAL A 68 39.40 -8.78 -29.46
C VAL A 68 40.47 -8.20 -28.58
N THR A 69 40.16 -7.27 -27.72
CA THR A 69 41.07 -6.66 -26.77
C THR A 69 41.02 -7.36 -25.41
N PHE A 70 42.14 -7.34 -24.68
CA PHE A 70 42.27 -7.99 -23.36
C PHE A 70 42.49 -6.99 -22.23
N LYS A 71 42.69 -5.71 -22.51
CA LYS A 71 42.88 -4.62 -21.55
C LYS A 71 41.76 -3.59 -21.70
N PRO A 72 41.11 -3.13 -20.61
CA PRO A 72 41.28 -3.54 -19.21
C PRO A 72 40.67 -4.94 -18.90
N ARG A 73 39.89 -5.49 -19.80
CA ARG A 73 39.30 -6.85 -19.76
C ARG A 73 39.03 -7.36 -21.17
N LYS A 74 38.82 -8.69 -21.31
CA LYS A 74 38.49 -9.31 -22.58
C LYS A 74 37.16 -8.74 -23.12
N GLN A 75 37.20 -8.14 -24.31
CA GLN A 75 36.03 -7.57 -24.98
C GLN A 75 36.21 -7.64 -26.51
N LEU A 76 35.10 -7.67 -27.23
CA LEU A 76 35.06 -7.58 -28.69
C LEU A 76 34.69 -6.15 -29.06
N ILE A 77 35.52 -5.51 -29.88
CA ILE A 77 35.30 -4.18 -30.44
C ILE A 77 35.12 -4.34 -31.95
N VAL A 78 34.06 -3.74 -32.46
CA VAL A 78 33.71 -3.76 -33.89
C VAL A 78 33.49 -2.33 -34.33
N GLN A 79 34.04 -1.95 -35.47
CA GLN A 79 33.75 -0.65 -36.10
C GLN A 79 32.87 -0.89 -37.32
N ILE A 80 31.79 -0.12 -37.39
CA ILE A 80 30.92 -0.09 -38.55
C ILE A 80 30.92 1.30 -39.16
N ALA A 81 30.91 1.37 -40.48
CA ALA A 81 30.78 2.62 -41.22
C ALA A 81 29.57 2.55 -42.15
N ASP A 82 28.89 3.67 -42.29
CA ASP A 82 27.79 3.82 -43.24
C ASP A 82 28.18 4.72 -44.43
N GLY A 83 27.25 4.93 -45.37
CA GLY A 83 27.45 5.80 -46.51
C GLY A 83 27.64 7.29 -46.18
N SER A 84 27.46 7.72 -44.93
CA SER A 84 27.69 9.09 -44.46
C SER A 84 29.17 9.42 -44.17
N GLY A 85 30.05 8.40 -44.17
CA GLY A 85 31.44 8.49 -43.76
C GLY A 85 31.66 8.51 -42.24
N SER A 86 30.62 8.34 -41.48
CA SER A 86 30.68 8.27 -40.00
C SER A 86 30.92 6.84 -39.53
N VAL A 87 31.62 6.72 -38.41
CA VAL A 87 32.01 5.42 -37.80
C VAL A 87 31.38 5.31 -36.42
N LEU A 88 30.84 4.12 -36.12
CA LEU A 88 30.31 3.77 -34.80
C LEU A 88 31.01 2.54 -34.26
N PHE A 89 31.34 2.59 -32.97
CA PHE A 89 31.93 1.45 -32.24
C PHE A 89 30.84 0.60 -31.60
N LEU A 90 30.87 -0.71 -31.84
CA LEU A 90 30.05 -1.69 -31.17
C LEU A 90 30.91 -2.47 -30.20
N ARG A 91 30.59 -2.40 -28.90
CA ARG A 91 31.41 -2.98 -27.86
C ARG A 91 30.69 -4.09 -27.11
N PHE A 92 31.26 -5.31 -27.09
CA PHE A 92 30.75 -6.45 -26.41
C PHE A 92 31.67 -6.86 -25.27
N ILE A 93 31.27 -6.59 -24.04
CA ILE A 93 32.01 -6.97 -22.81
C ILE A 93 31.92 -8.47 -22.57
N HIS A 94 30.78 -9.06 -22.91
CA HIS A 94 30.55 -10.50 -22.93
C HIS A 94 30.16 -10.90 -24.35
N PHE A 95 30.92 -11.78 -24.98
CA PHE A 95 30.65 -12.19 -26.34
C PHE A 95 30.91 -13.69 -26.55
N TYR A 96 30.26 -14.24 -27.54
CA TYR A 96 30.37 -15.64 -27.99
C TYR A 96 30.96 -15.68 -29.41
N ALA A 97 31.40 -16.86 -29.84
CA ALA A 97 31.91 -17.08 -31.21
C ALA A 97 30.87 -16.70 -32.29
N SER A 98 29.56 -16.77 -31.96
CA SER A 98 28.49 -16.31 -32.84
C SER A 98 28.56 -14.81 -33.12
N HIS A 99 28.84 -13.98 -32.11
CA HIS A 99 28.99 -12.54 -32.28
C HIS A 99 30.17 -12.21 -33.24
N GLN A 100 31.30 -12.88 -33.07
CA GLN A 100 32.44 -12.70 -33.96
C GLN A 100 32.12 -13.07 -35.42
N LYS A 101 31.35 -14.16 -35.64
CA LYS A 101 30.92 -14.56 -36.98
C LYS A 101 29.93 -13.59 -37.60
N GLN A 102 29.00 -13.04 -36.79
CA GLN A 102 28.01 -12.09 -37.23
C GLN A 102 28.63 -10.71 -37.58
N THR A 103 29.70 -10.33 -36.91
CA THR A 103 30.38 -9.02 -37.08
C THR A 103 31.71 -9.17 -37.81
N ALA A 104 31.90 -10.18 -38.67
CA ALA A 104 33.10 -10.34 -39.47
C ALA A 104 33.30 -9.14 -40.44
N VAL A 105 34.56 -8.73 -40.64
CA VAL A 105 34.90 -7.63 -41.53
C VAL A 105 34.33 -7.86 -42.93
N GLY A 106 33.78 -6.81 -43.54
CA GLY A 106 33.11 -6.83 -44.84
C GLY A 106 31.63 -7.19 -44.78
N LYS A 107 31.10 -7.59 -43.62
CA LYS A 107 29.65 -7.85 -43.45
C LYS A 107 28.91 -6.53 -43.24
N ARG A 108 27.74 -6.43 -43.87
CA ARG A 108 26.78 -5.36 -43.62
C ARG A 108 25.78 -5.80 -42.55
N ILE A 109 25.77 -5.04 -41.45
CA ILE A 109 24.97 -5.40 -40.28
C ILE A 109 24.12 -4.21 -39.82
N ARG A 110 22.97 -4.56 -39.18
CA ARG A 110 22.16 -3.61 -38.44
C ARG A 110 22.43 -3.76 -36.95
N ALA A 111 22.72 -2.63 -36.31
CA ALA A 111 22.94 -2.54 -34.86
C ALA A 111 21.79 -1.73 -34.22
N VAL A 112 21.14 -2.31 -33.20
CA VAL A 112 20.08 -1.65 -32.43
C VAL A 112 20.56 -1.48 -31.01
N GLY A 113 20.62 -0.23 -30.54
CA GLY A 113 21.08 0.12 -29.21
C GLY A 113 21.13 1.60 -28.96
N GLU A 114 21.58 1.98 -27.78
CA GLU A 114 21.77 3.37 -27.36
C GLU A 114 23.22 3.80 -27.67
N ILE A 115 23.36 4.90 -28.37
CA ILE A 115 24.68 5.49 -28.62
C ILE A 115 25.11 6.33 -27.43
N LYS A 116 26.35 6.13 -26.98
CA LYS A 116 26.98 6.88 -25.89
C LYS A 116 28.36 7.35 -26.30
N HIS A 117 28.81 8.49 -25.78
CA HIS A 117 30.21 8.88 -25.88
C HIS A 117 31.06 7.95 -25.02
N GLY A 118 31.99 7.25 -25.61
CA GLY A 118 32.87 6.30 -24.96
C GLY A 118 34.34 6.59 -25.22
N PHE A 119 35.21 5.66 -24.78
CA PHE A 119 36.67 5.81 -24.89
C PHE A 119 37.16 5.83 -26.35
N TYR A 120 36.47 5.13 -27.25
CA TYR A 120 36.86 5.02 -28.66
C TYR A 120 36.11 6.02 -29.54
N GLY A 121 35.21 6.84 -29.01
CA GLY A 121 34.29 7.70 -29.73
C GLY A 121 32.83 7.34 -29.44
N ASP A 122 31.95 7.54 -30.39
CA ASP A 122 30.56 7.15 -30.25
C ASP A 122 30.45 5.63 -30.28
N GLU A 123 29.87 5.03 -29.22
CA GLU A 123 29.81 3.60 -29.05
C GLU A 123 28.44 3.10 -28.65
N MET A 124 28.06 1.91 -29.10
CA MET A 124 26.96 1.11 -28.57
C MET A 124 27.51 -0.06 -27.73
N ILE A 125 27.04 -0.21 -26.50
CA ILE A 125 27.44 -1.31 -25.62
C ILE A 125 26.40 -2.42 -25.70
N HIS A 126 26.83 -3.62 -26.07
CA HIS A 126 25.98 -4.79 -26.28
C HIS A 126 24.77 -4.54 -27.20
N PRO A 127 24.94 -3.92 -28.39
CA PRO A 127 23.85 -3.76 -29.33
C PRO A 127 23.27 -5.12 -29.78
N LYS A 128 22.00 -5.13 -30.15
CA LYS A 128 21.42 -6.27 -30.88
C LYS A 128 21.91 -6.20 -32.32
N ILE A 129 22.50 -7.29 -32.82
CA ILE A 129 23.00 -7.37 -34.19
C ILE A 129 22.06 -8.21 -35.04
N ARG A 130 21.75 -7.71 -36.24
CA ARG A 130 21.03 -8.43 -37.30
C ARG A 130 21.83 -8.34 -38.59
N ASP A 131 21.69 -9.34 -39.44
CA ASP A 131 22.23 -9.31 -40.80
C ASP A 131 21.39 -8.31 -41.65
N ALA A 132 22.05 -7.42 -42.35
CA ALA A 132 21.37 -6.44 -43.19
C ALA A 132 20.67 -7.08 -44.40
N GLU A 133 21.19 -8.20 -44.91
CA GLU A 133 20.63 -8.93 -46.04
C GLU A 133 19.53 -9.92 -45.65
N GLY A 134 19.36 -10.21 -44.37
CA GLY A 134 18.53 -11.31 -43.85
C GLY A 134 17.10 -10.99 -43.48
N GLY A 135 16.61 -9.74 -43.63
CA GLY A 135 15.23 -9.40 -43.23
C GLY A 135 14.80 -7.95 -43.50
N GLY A 136 13.50 -7.78 -43.79
CA GLY A 136 12.88 -6.45 -43.89
C GLY A 136 12.97 -5.65 -42.58
N LEU A 137 12.66 -4.37 -42.66
CA LEU A 137 12.46 -3.54 -41.47
C LEU A 137 11.20 -3.99 -40.73
N ALA A 138 11.14 -3.73 -39.43
CA ALA A 138 9.94 -3.98 -38.66
C ALA A 138 8.80 -3.07 -39.18
N GLU A 139 7.59 -3.65 -39.34
CA GLU A 139 6.41 -2.91 -39.79
C GLU A 139 5.77 -2.10 -38.66
N SER A 140 6.07 -2.44 -37.41
CA SER A 140 5.59 -1.78 -36.20
C SER A 140 6.73 -1.59 -35.20
N LEU A 141 6.53 -0.67 -34.25
CA LEU A 141 7.45 -0.51 -33.13
C LEU A 141 7.57 -1.82 -32.34
N THR A 142 8.79 -2.19 -31.98
CA THR A 142 9.10 -3.47 -31.35
C THR A 142 8.80 -3.43 -29.85
N PRO A 143 7.82 -4.19 -29.33
CA PRO A 143 7.50 -4.19 -27.92
C PRO A 143 8.55 -4.93 -27.09
N VAL A 144 8.89 -4.39 -25.90
CA VAL A 144 9.75 -5.02 -24.91
C VAL A 144 8.94 -5.30 -23.64
N TYR A 145 8.76 -6.59 -23.34
CA TYR A 145 7.92 -7.04 -22.24
C TYR A 145 8.71 -7.26 -20.95
N PRO A 146 8.09 -7.11 -19.76
CA PRO A 146 8.63 -7.64 -18.52
C PRO A 146 8.92 -9.14 -18.66
N THR A 147 10.10 -9.59 -18.23
CA THR A 147 10.51 -10.99 -18.39
C THR A 147 11.31 -11.48 -17.20
N VAL A 148 11.58 -12.78 -17.13
CA VAL A 148 12.41 -13.43 -16.12
C VAL A 148 13.64 -14.09 -16.75
N ASN A 149 14.65 -14.36 -15.94
CA ASN A 149 15.88 -14.97 -16.42
C ASN A 149 15.60 -16.29 -17.20
N GLY A 150 16.13 -16.36 -18.41
CA GLY A 150 16.01 -17.47 -19.32
C GLY A 150 14.75 -17.49 -20.23
N LEU A 151 13.86 -16.49 -20.14
CA LEU A 151 12.78 -16.25 -21.12
C LEU A 151 13.15 -15.04 -21.97
N ASN A 152 13.57 -15.28 -23.22
CA ASN A 152 14.00 -14.21 -24.11
C ASN A 152 12.83 -13.47 -24.77
N GLN A 153 13.04 -12.21 -25.16
CA GLN A 153 12.03 -11.35 -25.79
C GLN A 153 11.40 -11.94 -27.07
N PRO A 154 12.16 -12.51 -28.01
CA PRO A 154 11.58 -13.09 -29.21
C PRO A 154 10.59 -14.22 -28.92
N THR A 155 10.92 -15.10 -27.96
CA THR A 155 10.03 -16.19 -27.55
C THR A 155 8.76 -15.63 -26.88
N LEU A 156 8.90 -14.66 -25.99
CA LEU A 156 7.76 -14.06 -25.30
C LEU A 156 6.85 -13.31 -26.27
N ARG A 157 7.40 -12.53 -27.22
CA ARG A 157 6.63 -11.87 -28.28
C ARG A 157 5.81 -12.87 -29.10
N ARG A 158 6.43 -13.96 -29.53
CA ARG A 158 5.74 -15.00 -30.28
C ARG A 158 4.57 -15.61 -29.48
N ILE A 159 4.79 -15.89 -28.20
CA ILE A 159 3.75 -16.45 -27.33
C ILE A 159 2.59 -15.48 -27.18
N ILE A 160 2.88 -14.19 -26.92
CA ILE A 160 1.86 -13.15 -26.76
C ILE A 160 1.11 -12.92 -28.07
N GLN A 161 1.82 -12.88 -29.21
CA GLN A 161 1.16 -12.75 -30.52
C GLN A 161 0.21 -13.92 -30.77
N THR A 162 0.68 -15.17 -30.50
CA THR A 162 -0.22 -16.33 -30.61
C THR A 162 -1.43 -16.21 -29.68
N ALA A 163 -1.24 -15.69 -28.46
CA ALA A 163 -2.34 -15.48 -27.53
C ALA A 163 -3.36 -14.44 -28.05
N LEU A 164 -2.89 -13.34 -28.66
CA LEU A 164 -3.74 -12.34 -29.28
C LEU A 164 -4.55 -12.90 -30.46
N ASP A 165 -3.98 -13.85 -31.22
CA ASP A 165 -4.62 -14.45 -32.37
C ASP A 165 -5.69 -15.48 -32.00
N VAL A 166 -5.48 -16.23 -30.90
CA VAL A 166 -6.38 -17.33 -30.48
C VAL A 166 -7.40 -16.89 -29.43
N THR A 167 -7.19 -15.79 -28.72
CA THR A 167 -8.08 -15.33 -27.67
C THR A 167 -9.23 -14.50 -28.28
N PRO A 168 -10.48 -14.81 -27.97
CA PRO A 168 -11.60 -13.99 -28.46
C PRO A 168 -11.62 -12.63 -27.80
N LEU A 169 -11.22 -11.58 -28.53
CA LEU A 169 -11.07 -10.20 -28.05
C LEU A 169 -12.36 -9.37 -28.22
N HIS A 170 -13.54 -10.01 -28.23
CA HIS A 170 -14.82 -9.29 -28.33
C HIS A 170 -15.04 -8.40 -27.09
N ASP A 171 -15.74 -7.30 -27.29
CA ASP A 171 -16.11 -6.43 -26.18
C ASP A 171 -17.14 -7.09 -25.26
N THR A 172 -17.01 -6.86 -23.97
CA THR A 172 -18.04 -7.18 -22.98
C THR A 172 -19.01 -6.01 -22.78
N LEU A 173 -18.59 -4.80 -23.18
CA LEU A 173 -19.39 -3.59 -23.00
C LEU A 173 -20.14 -3.26 -24.31
N PRO A 174 -21.38 -2.75 -24.24
CA PRO A 174 -22.15 -2.35 -25.40
C PRO A 174 -21.49 -1.19 -26.15
N ASP A 175 -21.60 -1.21 -27.51
CA ASP A 175 -21.06 -0.15 -28.38
C ASP A 175 -21.59 1.24 -28.02
N ALA A 176 -22.88 1.35 -27.67
CA ALA A 176 -23.49 2.61 -27.26
C ALA A 176 -22.81 3.20 -26.01
N LEU A 177 -22.36 2.35 -25.09
CA LEU A 177 -21.61 2.78 -23.91
C LEU A 177 -20.19 3.23 -24.26
N LEU A 178 -19.50 2.46 -25.12
CA LEU A 178 -18.16 2.81 -25.60
C LEU A 178 -18.17 4.15 -26.36
N CYS A 179 -19.14 4.37 -27.24
CA CYS A 179 -19.30 5.64 -27.95
C CYS A 179 -19.56 6.81 -26.99
N ARG A 180 -20.43 6.64 -25.99
CA ARG A 180 -20.70 7.66 -24.96
C ARG A 180 -19.45 8.05 -24.19
N LEU A 181 -18.60 7.07 -23.86
CA LEU A 181 -17.36 7.26 -23.11
C LEU A 181 -16.19 7.67 -24.01
N LYS A 182 -16.35 7.67 -25.33
CA LYS A 182 -15.29 7.88 -26.33
C LYS A 182 -14.12 6.90 -26.16
N LEU A 183 -14.43 5.65 -25.83
CA LEU A 183 -13.46 4.59 -25.67
C LEU A 183 -13.42 3.69 -26.91
N PRO A 184 -12.24 3.29 -27.40
CA PRO A 184 -12.10 2.38 -28.54
C PRO A 184 -12.50 0.95 -28.14
N HIS A 185 -12.67 0.08 -29.15
CA HIS A 185 -12.89 -1.34 -28.94
C HIS A 185 -11.67 -2.01 -28.26
N LEU A 186 -11.93 -3.03 -27.42
CA LEU A 186 -10.88 -3.72 -26.68
C LEU A 186 -9.85 -4.37 -27.60
N ALA A 187 -10.30 -5.02 -28.66
CA ALA A 187 -9.43 -5.66 -29.64
C ALA A 187 -8.48 -4.68 -30.33
N GLU A 188 -8.98 -3.51 -30.69
CA GLU A 188 -8.19 -2.43 -31.31
C GLU A 188 -7.15 -1.90 -30.31
N SER A 189 -7.58 -1.66 -29.06
CA SER A 189 -6.72 -1.16 -27.99
C SER A 189 -5.57 -2.10 -27.71
N LEU A 190 -5.84 -3.40 -27.57
CA LEU A 190 -4.83 -4.41 -27.30
C LEU A 190 -3.87 -4.57 -28.48
N ARG A 191 -4.37 -4.65 -29.72
CA ARG A 191 -3.53 -4.75 -30.91
C ARG A 191 -2.63 -3.52 -31.07
N LEU A 192 -3.17 -2.32 -30.87
CA LEU A 192 -2.38 -1.09 -30.90
C LEU A 192 -1.23 -1.11 -29.87
N LEU A 193 -1.51 -1.51 -28.65
CA LEU A 193 -0.49 -1.52 -27.58
C LEU A 193 0.55 -2.63 -27.75
N HIS A 194 0.22 -3.75 -28.40
CA HIS A 194 1.16 -4.82 -28.68
C HIS A 194 1.97 -4.64 -29.96
N SER A 195 1.42 -3.93 -30.95
CA SER A 195 2.03 -3.73 -32.27
C SER A 195 1.70 -2.34 -32.80
N PRO A 196 2.21 -1.28 -32.16
CA PRO A 196 1.88 0.09 -32.56
C PRO A 196 2.57 0.44 -33.89
N PRO A 197 1.84 1.10 -34.83
CA PRO A 197 2.43 1.54 -36.07
C PRO A 197 3.48 2.65 -35.85
N PRO A 198 4.40 2.86 -36.80
CA PRO A 198 5.50 3.83 -36.67
C PRO A 198 5.04 5.30 -36.56
N SER A 199 3.75 5.56 -36.84
CA SER A 199 3.15 6.90 -36.68
C SER A 199 3.04 7.37 -35.24
N PHE A 200 3.13 6.46 -34.26
CA PHE A 200 3.15 6.81 -32.84
C PHE A 200 4.59 7.02 -32.34
N THR A 201 4.77 8.06 -31.54
CA THR A 201 6.03 8.24 -30.81
C THR A 201 6.09 7.33 -29.57
N ILE A 202 7.30 6.94 -29.19
CA ILE A 202 7.53 6.15 -27.95
C ILE A 202 6.94 6.87 -26.72
N HIS A 203 7.04 8.20 -26.68
CA HIS A 203 6.48 9.01 -25.60
C HIS A 203 4.95 8.87 -25.50
N GLN A 204 4.23 9.02 -26.60
CA GLN A 204 2.77 8.87 -26.64
C GLN A 204 2.32 7.48 -26.16
N LEU A 205 3.08 6.42 -26.50
CA LEU A 205 2.78 5.06 -26.06
C LEU A 205 3.04 4.82 -24.57
N SER A 206 3.97 5.58 -23.98
CA SER A 206 4.44 5.37 -22.60
C SER A 206 3.74 6.25 -21.56
N ASP A 207 3.15 7.37 -21.96
CA ASP A 207 2.52 8.34 -21.04
C ASP A 207 1.16 7.88 -20.47
N GLY A 208 0.59 6.80 -21.03
CA GLY A 208 -0.67 6.22 -20.56
C GLY A 208 -1.93 7.04 -20.88
N THR A 209 -1.83 8.07 -21.73
CA THR A 209 -2.95 8.97 -22.09
C THR A 209 -3.71 8.56 -23.35
N LEU A 210 -3.15 7.66 -24.17
CA LEU A 210 -3.80 7.18 -25.39
C LEU A 210 -5.18 6.57 -25.09
N PRO A 211 -6.16 6.71 -25.97
CA PRO A 211 -7.48 6.08 -25.82
C PRO A 211 -7.42 4.57 -25.57
N ALA A 212 -6.44 3.87 -26.14
CA ALA A 212 -6.20 2.46 -25.88
C ALA A 212 -5.84 2.16 -24.41
N TRP A 213 -4.98 2.99 -23.78
CA TRP A 213 -4.70 2.90 -22.36
C TRP A 213 -5.93 3.26 -21.51
N GLN A 214 -6.65 4.33 -21.87
CA GLN A 214 -7.88 4.74 -21.18
C GLN A 214 -8.92 3.61 -21.17
N ARG A 215 -9.02 2.87 -22.27
CA ARG A 215 -9.90 1.71 -22.37
C ARG A 215 -9.54 0.62 -21.35
N LEU A 216 -8.29 0.19 -21.28
CA LEU A 216 -7.86 -0.87 -20.36
C LEU A 216 -7.98 -0.45 -18.89
N LYS A 217 -7.62 0.81 -18.59
CA LYS A 217 -7.77 1.39 -17.26
C LYS A 217 -9.25 1.45 -16.84
N PHE A 218 -10.13 1.88 -17.74
CA PHE A 218 -11.56 1.93 -17.48
C PHE A 218 -12.15 0.54 -17.21
N ASP A 219 -11.84 -0.44 -18.06
CA ASP A 219 -12.34 -1.80 -17.90
C ASP A 219 -11.90 -2.42 -16.56
N GLU A 220 -10.64 -2.20 -16.17
CA GLU A 220 -10.12 -2.65 -14.89
C GLU A 220 -10.84 -1.99 -13.70
N LEU A 221 -11.01 -0.67 -13.75
CA LEU A 221 -11.73 0.09 -12.72
C LEU A 221 -13.20 -0.30 -12.63
N LEU A 222 -13.84 -0.53 -13.78
CA LEU A 222 -15.23 -1.00 -13.85
C LEU A 222 -15.37 -2.40 -13.23
N ALA A 223 -14.50 -3.34 -13.56
CA ALA A 223 -14.50 -4.67 -12.98
C ALA A 223 -14.37 -4.62 -11.45
N GLN A 224 -13.50 -3.76 -10.95
CA GLN A 224 -13.35 -3.52 -9.53
C GLN A 224 -14.64 -2.97 -8.90
N GLN A 225 -15.28 -1.95 -9.50
CA GLN A 225 -16.51 -1.35 -8.98
C GLN A 225 -17.69 -2.33 -9.02
N LEU A 226 -17.82 -3.12 -10.09
CA LEU A 226 -18.84 -4.16 -10.20
C LEU A 226 -18.68 -5.22 -9.10
N SER A 227 -17.49 -5.75 -8.94
CA SER A 227 -17.17 -6.74 -7.90
C SER A 227 -17.53 -6.26 -6.51
N MET A 228 -17.11 -5.05 -6.15
CA MET A 228 -17.37 -4.47 -4.84
C MET A 228 -18.85 -4.23 -4.58
N ARG A 229 -19.59 -3.77 -5.59
CA ARG A 229 -21.03 -3.57 -5.48
C ARG A 229 -21.81 -4.87 -5.33
N LEU A 230 -21.43 -5.91 -6.05
CA LEU A 230 -22.01 -7.25 -5.89
C LEU A 230 -21.73 -7.83 -4.51
N ALA A 231 -20.52 -7.65 -3.99
CA ALA A 231 -20.18 -8.04 -2.62
C ALA A 231 -21.06 -7.29 -1.60
N ARG A 232 -21.28 -5.99 -1.82
CA ARG A 232 -22.19 -5.19 -0.97
C ARG A 232 -23.65 -5.66 -1.07
N GLN A 233 -24.15 -5.93 -2.27
CA GLN A 233 -25.52 -6.45 -2.46
C GLN A 233 -25.70 -7.80 -1.76
N LYS A 234 -24.73 -8.71 -1.90
CA LYS A 234 -24.73 -10.00 -1.21
C LYS A 234 -24.76 -9.83 0.32
N ARG A 235 -24.05 -8.84 0.86
CA ARG A 235 -24.07 -8.50 2.29
C ARG A 235 -25.43 -7.95 2.72
N ILE A 236 -26.00 -7.01 1.95
CA ILE A 236 -27.33 -6.43 2.25
C ILE A 236 -28.43 -7.49 2.19
N GLY A 237 -28.28 -8.53 1.36
CA GLY A 237 -29.16 -9.70 1.35
C GLY A 237 -28.95 -10.67 2.53
N GLY A 238 -27.92 -10.47 3.36
CA GLY A 238 -27.70 -11.22 4.60
C GLY A 238 -28.63 -10.76 5.72
N THR A 239 -28.66 -11.52 6.82
CA THR A 239 -29.44 -11.18 8.00
C THR A 239 -28.53 -10.82 9.17
N ALA A 240 -28.90 -9.79 9.94
CA ALA A 240 -28.27 -9.43 11.21
C ALA A 240 -29.33 -8.97 12.18
N ALA A 241 -29.05 -9.06 13.49
CA ALA A 241 -29.93 -8.50 14.50
C ALA A 241 -29.88 -6.96 14.43
N ALA A 242 -31.05 -6.32 14.33
CA ALA A 242 -31.12 -4.87 14.41
C ALA A 242 -30.77 -4.39 15.82
N LEU A 243 -29.78 -3.49 15.94
CA LEU A 243 -29.28 -2.97 17.23
C LEU A 243 -29.62 -1.48 17.32
N GLY A 244 -30.84 -1.19 17.81
CA GLY A 244 -31.36 0.18 17.90
C GLY A 244 -31.00 0.90 19.22
N GLY A 245 -30.97 0.17 20.31
CA GLY A 245 -30.83 0.71 21.67
C GLY A 245 -31.97 1.66 22.07
N ASP A 246 -32.17 1.91 23.36
CA ASP A 246 -33.12 2.92 23.87
C ASP A 246 -32.43 4.29 24.17
N GLY A 247 -31.13 4.33 24.07
CA GLY A 247 -30.31 5.54 24.29
C GLY A 247 -30.00 5.82 25.76
N THR A 248 -30.46 5.03 26.71
CA THR A 248 -30.27 5.26 28.14
C THR A 248 -28.81 5.26 28.56
N LEU A 249 -28.06 4.19 28.20
CA LEU A 249 -26.64 4.04 28.53
C LEU A 249 -25.77 5.02 27.76
N THR A 250 -26.08 5.24 26.49
CA THR A 250 -25.35 6.20 25.66
C THR A 250 -25.50 7.64 26.16
N GLN A 251 -26.70 8.02 26.67
CA GLN A 251 -26.92 9.33 27.28
C GLN A 251 -26.23 9.44 28.63
N ALA A 252 -26.27 8.39 29.46
CA ALA A 252 -25.59 8.35 30.75
C ALA A 252 -24.06 8.52 30.57
N LEU A 253 -23.47 7.83 29.57
CA LEU A 253 -22.05 8.04 29.26
C LEU A 253 -21.77 9.49 28.86
N ARG A 254 -22.59 10.09 27.97
CA ARG A 254 -22.40 11.48 27.54
C ARG A 254 -22.42 12.48 28.69
N GLN A 255 -23.28 12.26 29.68
CA GLN A 255 -23.37 13.08 30.90
C GLN A 255 -22.15 12.88 31.83
N ALA A 256 -21.60 11.68 31.87
CA ALA A 256 -20.44 11.35 32.71
C ALA A 256 -19.08 11.78 32.11
N LEU A 257 -19.04 12.10 30.79
CA LEU A 257 -17.81 12.54 30.16
C LEU A 257 -17.40 13.95 30.61
N PRO A 258 -16.09 14.21 30.86
CA PRO A 258 -15.60 15.53 31.24
C PRO A 258 -15.52 16.52 30.06
N PHE A 259 -16.03 16.16 28.89
CA PHE A 259 -16.01 16.95 27.65
C PHE A 259 -17.25 16.67 26.81
N ALA A 260 -17.67 17.63 25.99
CA ALA A 260 -18.71 17.41 24.99
C ALA A 260 -18.13 16.80 23.72
N LEU A 261 -18.93 15.99 23.04
CA LEU A 261 -18.57 15.48 21.72
C LEU A 261 -18.57 16.60 20.70
N THR A 262 -17.70 16.49 19.68
CA THR A 262 -17.72 17.40 18.55
C THR A 262 -18.87 17.07 17.59
N ASP A 263 -19.32 18.03 16.78
CA ASP A 263 -20.36 17.80 15.76
C ASP A 263 -19.98 16.66 14.80
N ALA A 264 -18.68 16.53 14.47
CA ALA A 264 -18.16 15.46 13.63
C ALA A 264 -18.30 14.08 14.30
N GLN A 265 -18.04 13.99 15.62
CA GLN A 265 -18.20 12.75 16.37
C GLN A 265 -19.69 12.38 16.52
N GLU A 266 -20.57 13.35 16.81
CA GLU A 266 -22.03 13.11 16.90
C GLU A 266 -22.61 12.65 15.57
N LYS A 267 -22.21 13.28 14.45
CA LYS A 267 -22.61 12.86 13.11
C LYS A 267 -22.22 11.41 12.86
N VAL A 268 -20.97 11.04 13.15
CA VAL A 268 -20.44 9.70 12.92
C VAL A 268 -21.15 8.67 13.83
N VAL A 269 -21.39 8.98 15.11
CA VAL A 269 -22.19 8.11 15.99
C VAL A 269 -23.59 7.87 15.40
N SER A 270 -24.26 8.93 14.93
CA SER A 270 -25.57 8.82 14.29
C SER A 270 -25.54 7.93 13.02
N GLU A 271 -24.52 8.06 12.18
CA GLU A 271 -24.31 7.21 10.99
C GLU A 271 -24.16 5.74 11.38
N ILE A 272 -23.32 5.43 12.38
CA ILE A 272 -23.09 4.06 12.87
C ILE A 272 -24.37 3.47 13.48
N CYS A 273 -25.07 4.21 14.35
CA CYS A 273 -26.31 3.74 14.98
C CYS A 273 -27.40 3.47 13.94
N ARG A 274 -27.54 4.31 12.90
CA ARG A 274 -28.49 4.09 11.81
C ARG A 274 -28.21 2.79 11.06
N ASP A 275 -26.94 2.48 10.81
CA ASP A 275 -26.57 1.26 10.11
C ASP A 275 -26.73 0.02 11.01
N MET A 276 -26.41 0.12 12.30
CA MET A 276 -26.65 -0.99 13.25
C MET A 276 -28.13 -1.29 13.47
N ALA A 277 -29.00 -0.33 13.25
CA ALA A 277 -30.46 -0.53 13.32
C ALA A 277 -31.02 -1.27 12.09
N GLN A 278 -30.24 -1.57 11.08
CA GLN A 278 -30.68 -2.35 9.91
C GLN A 278 -30.67 -3.86 10.21
N THR A 279 -31.46 -4.59 9.45
CA THR A 279 -31.58 -6.06 9.55
C THR A 279 -30.52 -6.82 8.76
N TYR A 280 -29.50 -6.11 8.24
CA TYR A 280 -28.34 -6.68 7.54
C TYR A 280 -27.03 -6.22 8.19
N PRO A 281 -25.94 -6.97 8.04
CA PRO A 281 -24.69 -6.64 8.70
C PRO A 281 -24.11 -5.29 8.27
N MET A 282 -23.87 -4.38 9.23
CA MET A 282 -23.08 -3.18 9.00
C MET A 282 -21.62 -3.55 8.82
N HIS A 283 -20.98 -3.07 7.77
CA HIS A 283 -19.53 -3.04 7.62
C HIS A 283 -19.10 -1.60 7.42
N ARG A 284 -18.58 -0.96 8.46
CA ARG A 284 -18.24 0.47 8.43
C ARG A 284 -16.82 0.72 8.87
N LEU A 285 -16.11 1.57 8.11
CA LEU A 285 -14.78 2.06 8.44
C LEU A 285 -14.87 3.45 9.06
N LEU A 286 -14.46 3.57 10.31
CA LEU A 286 -14.31 4.83 11.04
C LEU A 286 -12.88 5.34 10.86
N GLN A 287 -12.75 6.43 10.14
CA GLN A 287 -11.49 7.13 9.92
C GLN A 287 -11.42 8.42 10.73
N GLY A 288 -10.22 8.78 11.12
CA GLY A 288 -9.95 10.04 11.79
C GLY A 288 -8.51 10.11 12.20
N ASP A 289 -7.96 11.29 12.29
CA ASP A 289 -6.58 11.53 12.68
C ASP A 289 -6.27 11.00 14.08
N VAL A 290 -5.01 10.88 14.42
CA VAL A 290 -4.55 10.49 15.76
C VAL A 290 -5.11 11.48 16.79
N GLY A 291 -5.87 10.95 17.77
CA GLY A 291 -6.50 11.76 18.79
C GLY A 291 -7.82 12.47 18.38
N SER A 292 -8.42 12.11 17.25
CA SER A 292 -9.75 12.61 16.84
C SER A 292 -10.90 12.07 17.70
N GLY A 293 -10.64 11.13 18.61
CA GLY A 293 -11.64 10.57 19.51
C GLY A 293 -12.39 9.33 18.97
N LYS A 294 -11.79 8.56 18.07
CA LYS A 294 -12.38 7.30 17.57
C LYS A 294 -12.82 6.35 18.69
N THR A 295 -12.06 6.30 19.78
CA THR A 295 -12.34 5.39 20.92
C THR A 295 -13.67 5.71 21.63
N ILE A 296 -14.03 6.99 21.77
CA ILE A 296 -15.31 7.36 22.39
C ILE A 296 -16.49 7.05 21.47
N VAL A 297 -16.32 7.24 20.15
CA VAL A 297 -17.33 6.82 19.15
C VAL A 297 -17.55 5.32 19.21
N ALA A 298 -16.46 4.53 19.31
CA ALA A 298 -16.54 3.08 19.48
C ALA A 298 -17.24 2.68 20.78
N ALA A 299 -17.00 3.37 21.90
CA ALA A 299 -17.65 3.12 23.17
C ALA A 299 -19.17 3.40 23.11
N LEU A 300 -19.59 4.50 22.50
CA LEU A 300 -21.01 4.82 22.29
C LEU A 300 -21.70 3.79 21.38
N SER A 301 -21.03 3.37 20.30
CA SER A 301 -21.54 2.30 19.43
C SER A 301 -21.66 0.95 20.17
N ALA A 302 -20.70 0.64 21.05
CA ALA A 302 -20.76 -0.54 21.89
C ALA A 302 -21.95 -0.48 22.87
N LEU A 303 -22.21 0.66 23.48
CA LEU A 303 -23.35 0.85 24.37
C LEU A 303 -24.70 0.66 23.66
N THR A 304 -24.85 1.22 22.44
CA THR A 304 -26.04 0.99 21.61
C THR A 304 -26.29 -0.50 21.36
N ALA A 305 -25.25 -1.29 21.10
CA ALA A 305 -25.36 -2.72 20.93
C ALA A 305 -25.74 -3.43 22.25
N ILE A 306 -25.15 -3.01 23.36
CA ILE A 306 -25.44 -3.58 24.70
C ILE A 306 -26.87 -3.28 25.14
N GLU A 307 -27.38 -2.08 24.89
CA GLU A 307 -28.79 -1.68 25.12
C GLU A 307 -29.76 -2.61 24.38
N SER A 308 -29.36 -3.08 23.20
CA SER A 308 -30.15 -4.05 22.40
C SER A 308 -29.97 -5.51 22.89
N GLY A 309 -29.30 -5.75 24.02
CA GLY A 309 -29.05 -7.09 24.58
C GLY A 309 -27.90 -7.87 23.94
N ALA A 310 -27.19 -7.29 22.99
CA ALA A 310 -26.08 -7.93 22.30
C ALA A 310 -24.75 -7.84 23.09
N GLN A 311 -23.84 -8.76 22.76
CA GLN A 311 -22.45 -8.69 23.21
C GLN A 311 -21.57 -7.99 22.19
N VAL A 312 -20.48 -7.38 22.68
CA VAL A 312 -19.51 -6.63 21.88
C VAL A 312 -18.10 -7.18 22.06
N ALA A 313 -17.38 -7.36 20.95
CA ALA A 313 -15.97 -7.71 20.95
C ALA A 313 -15.14 -6.53 20.40
N VAL A 314 -14.19 -6.03 21.19
CA VAL A 314 -13.23 -4.97 20.78
C VAL A 314 -11.86 -5.57 20.59
N MET A 315 -11.35 -5.54 19.37
CA MET A 315 -10.09 -6.14 19.00
C MET A 315 -9.04 -5.09 18.66
N ALA A 316 -7.83 -5.26 19.19
CA ALA A 316 -6.66 -4.48 18.84
C ALA A 316 -5.50 -5.40 18.39
N PRO A 317 -4.57 -4.91 17.54
CA PRO A 317 -3.51 -5.75 16.97
C PRO A 317 -2.45 -6.18 17.97
N THR A 318 -2.28 -5.45 19.06
CA THR A 318 -1.29 -5.74 20.10
C THR A 318 -1.91 -5.72 21.50
N GLU A 319 -1.30 -6.46 22.44
CA GLU A 319 -1.76 -6.50 23.85
C GLU A 319 -1.70 -5.12 24.52
N ILE A 320 -0.73 -4.29 24.17
CA ILE A 320 -0.59 -2.93 24.71
C ILE A 320 -1.78 -2.05 24.31
N LEU A 321 -2.17 -2.08 23.03
CA LEU A 321 -3.36 -1.35 22.55
C LEU A 321 -4.65 -1.90 23.17
N ALA A 322 -4.76 -3.22 23.24
CA ALA A 322 -5.92 -3.86 23.84
C ALA A 322 -6.03 -3.50 25.35
N GLU A 323 -4.92 -3.44 26.09
CA GLU A 323 -4.90 -3.00 27.48
C GLU A 323 -5.34 -1.53 27.62
N GLN A 324 -4.93 -0.65 26.72
CA GLN A 324 -5.37 0.75 26.75
C GLN A 324 -6.86 0.91 26.46
N HIS A 325 -7.38 0.16 25.47
CA HIS A 325 -8.83 0.11 25.25
C HIS A 325 -9.54 -0.43 26.50
N PHE A 326 -9.01 -1.51 27.11
CA PHE A 326 -9.56 -2.07 28.33
C PHE A 326 -9.66 -1.05 29.46
N ILE A 327 -8.56 -0.33 29.76
CA ILE A 327 -8.53 0.68 30.83
C ILE A 327 -9.57 1.79 30.54
N LYS A 328 -9.63 2.32 29.30
CA LYS A 328 -10.56 3.39 28.93
C LYS A 328 -12.03 2.93 28.98
N PHE A 329 -12.33 1.77 28.37
CA PHE A 329 -13.68 1.22 28.39
C PHE A 329 -14.12 0.88 29.82
N LYS A 330 -13.24 0.30 30.63
CA LYS A 330 -13.49 0.02 32.05
C LYS A 330 -13.84 1.32 32.80
N GLN A 331 -13.03 2.37 32.62
CA GLN A 331 -13.27 3.68 33.24
C GLN A 331 -14.64 4.28 32.85
N TRP A 332 -15.10 4.09 31.63
CA TRP A 332 -16.34 4.65 31.13
C TRP A 332 -17.56 3.78 31.40
N LEU A 333 -17.44 2.45 31.38
CA LEU A 333 -18.56 1.54 31.37
C LEU A 333 -18.86 0.91 32.76
N GLU A 334 -17.86 0.67 33.60
CA GLU A 334 -18.11 0.12 34.93
C GLU A 334 -18.97 1.02 35.83
N PRO A 335 -18.85 2.38 35.78
CA PRO A 335 -19.76 3.25 36.50
C PRO A 335 -21.23 3.13 36.04
N LEU A 336 -21.45 2.62 34.83
CA LEU A 336 -22.79 2.33 34.27
C LEU A 336 -23.26 0.91 34.59
N GLY A 337 -22.55 0.15 35.41
CA GLY A 337 -22.88 -1.23 35.79
C GLY A 337 -22.49 -2.27 34.73
N ILE A 338 -21.68 -1.93 33.75
CA ILE A 338 -21.27 -2.85 32.67
C ILE A 338 -19.88 -3.39 32.96
N GLU A 339 -19.79 -4.70 33.27
CA GLU A 339 -18.49 -5.38 33.44
C GLU A 339 -17.75 -5.50 32.10
N VAL A 340 -16.47 -5.11 32.10
CA VAL A 340 -15.57 -5.23 30.95
C VAL A 340 -14.57 -6.33 31.21
N VAL A 341 -14.47 -7.34 30.35
CA VAL A 341 -13.44 -8.38 30.46
C VAL A 341 -12.36 -8.23 29.42
N ARG A 342 -11.17 -8.72 29.74
CA ARG A 342 -10.03 -8.76 28.81
C ARG A 342 -9.64 -10.18 28.45
N LEU A 343 -9.22 -10.39 27.18
CA LEU A 343 -8.79 -11.69 26.69
C LEU A 343 -7.51 -11.54 25.84
N PHE A 344 -6.35 -11.74 26.48
CA PHE A 344 -5.02 -11.62 25.88
C PHE A 344 -4.29 -12.95 25.87
N GLY A 345 -3.32 -13.08 24.96
CA GLY A 345 -2.45 -14.24 24.90
C GLY A 345 -1.63 -14.49 26.18
N SER A 346 -1.19 -13.43 26.85
CA SER A 346 -0.35 -13.46 28.07
C SER A 346 -1.10 -13.74 29.37
N LEU A 347 -2.45 -13.73 29.39
CA LEU A 347 -3.22 -14.01 30.60
C LEU A 347 -3.02 -15.43 31.13
N ARG A 348 -3.06 -15.58 32.45
CA ARG A 348 -3.05 -16.92 33.10
C ARG A 348 -4.27 -17.74 32.66
N LYS A 349 -4.10 -19.07 32.55
CA LYS A 349 -5.14 -19.98 32.05
C LYS A 349 -6.47 -19.81 32.80
N LYS A 350 -6.44 -19.77 34.14
CA LYS A 350 -7.65 -19.58 34.97
C LYS A 350 -8.42 -18.32 34.59
N ALA A 351 -7.76 -17.18 34.45
CA ALA A 351 -8.40 -15.91 34.06
C ALA A 351 -8.99 -15.95 32.66
N LYS A 352 -8.31 -16.65 31.70
CA LYS A 352 -8.87 -16.89 30.38
C LYS A 352 -10.13 -17.74 30.41
N ASP A 353 -10.11 -18.81 31.18
CA ASP A 353 -11.25 -19.75 31.30
C ASP A 353 -12.43 -19.07 31.95
N GLU A 354 -12.23 -18.26 33.00
CA GLU A 354 -13.27 -17.44 33.63
C GLU A 354 -13.87 -16.42 32.67
N ALA A 355 -13.04 -15.69 31.89
CA ALA A 355 -13.53 -14.73 30.90
C ALA A 355 -14.34 -15.43 29.79
N LYS A 356 -13.86 -16.59 29.31
CA LYS A 356 -14.57 -17.40 28.30
C LYS A 356 -15.94 -17.91 28.84
N ALA A 357 -16.00 -18.38 30.08
CA ALA A 357 -17.24 -18.82 30.69
C ALA A 357 -18.27 -17.67 30.76
N LYS A 358 -17.87 -16.49 31.24
CA LYS A 358 -18.72 -15.30 31.31
C LYS A 358 -19.18 -14.77 29.94
N LEU A 359 -18.39 -14.98 28.89
CA LEU A 359 -18.81 -14.65 27.52
C LEU A 359 -19.82 -15.67 26.97
N ALA A 360 -19.61 -16.95 27.29
CA ALA A 360 -20.48 -18.03 26.81
C ALA A 360 -21.84 -18.03 27.49
N ASP A 361 -21.95 -17.65 28.79
CA ASP A 361 -23.20 -17.54 29.52
C ASP A 361 -23.92 -16.19 29.34
N GLY A 362 -23.27 -15.21 28.71
CA GLY A 362 -23.82 -13.89 28.42
C GLY A 362 -23.86 -12.94 29.61
N SER A 363 -23.28 -13.30 30.78
CA SER A 363 -23.20 -12.44 31.97
C SER A 363 -22.34 -11.19 31.73
N VAL A 364 -21.32 -11.29 30.88
CA VAL A 364 -20.50 -10.14 30.43
C VAL A 364 -20.91 -9.71 29.02
N LYS A 365 -21.10 -8.41 28.85
CA LYS A 365 -21.56 -7.81 27.59
C LYS A 365 -20.46 -7.33 26.68
N ILE A 366 -19.24 -7.09 27.19
CA ILE A 366 -18.13 -6.58 26.36
C ILE A 366 -16.80 -7.26 26.71
N ALA A 367 -16.10 -7.71 25.68
CA ALA A 367 -14.76 -8.25 25.77
C ALA A 367 -13.76 -7.44 24.95
N ILE A 368 -12.59 -7.16 25.50
CA ILE A 368 -11.51 -6.47 24.82
C ILE A 368 -10.27 -7.37 24.76
N GLY A 369 -9.67 -7.49 23.58
CA GLY A 369 -8.54 -8.38 23.44
C GLY A 369 -7.79 -8.23 22.12
N THR A 370 -6.95 -9.22 21.87
CA THR A 370 -6.24 -9.39 20.60
C THR A 370 -6.96 -10.45 19.74
N HIS A 371 -6.27 -10.99 18.73
CA HIS A 371 -6.78 -12.13 17.94
C HIS A 371 -7.25 -13.32 18.80
N ALA A 372 -6.84 -13.38 20.07
CA ALA A 372 -7.30 -14.41 21.02
C ALA A 372 -8.83 -14.44 21.19
N LEU A 373 -9.54 -13.31 20.95
CA LEU A 373 -11.01 -13.23 20.99
C LEU A 373 -11.68 -14.12 19.92
N PHE A 374 -11.00 -14.38 18.83
CA PHE A 374 -11.52 -15.16 17.69
C PHE A 374 -10.86 -16.53 17.54
N SER A 375 -10.01 -16.93 18.53
CA SER A 375 -9.42 -18.26 18.56
C SER A 375 -10.48 -19.34 18.81
N ASP A 376 -10.15 -20.58 18.44
CA ASP A 376 -11.00 -21.72 18.75
C ASP A 376 -11.20 -21.85 20.27
N GLY A 377 -12.44 -22.12 20.70
CA GLY A 377 -12.81 -22.23 22.12
C GLY A 377 -13.20 -20.91 22.81
N VAL A 378 -13.37 -19.81 22.09
CA VAL A 378 -14.11 -18.63 22.57
C VAL A 378 -15.48 -18.59 21.93
N THR A 379 -16.53 -18.65 22.74
CA THR A 379 -17.92 -18.59 22.31
C THR A 379 -18.57 -17.37 22.94
N PHE A 380 -19.37 -16.65 22.17
CA PHE A 380 -20.23 -15.58 22.65
C PHE A 380 -21.67 -16.08 22.70
N HIS A 381 -22.41 -15.70 23.70
CA HIS A 381 -23.83 -16.02 23.81
C HIS A 381 -24.66 -15.32 22.72
N ASN A 382 -24.44 -14.03 22.54
CA ASN A 382 -25.14 -13.19 21.54
C ASN A 382 -24.25 -12.07 21.02
N LEU A 383 -23.22 -12.41 20.19
CA LEU A 383 -22.32 -11.41 19.60
C LEU A 383 -23.06 -10.60 18.52
N GLY A 384 -23.29 -9.31 18.74
CA GLY A 384 -23.96 -8.42 17.78
C GLY A 384 -23.03 -7.40 17.11
N LEU A 385 -21.93 -6.99 17.79
CA LEU A 385 -21.01 -5.99 17.26
C LEU A 385 -19.54 -6.40 17.47
N THR A 386 -18.75 -6.29 16.42
CA THR A 386 -17.29 -6.36 16.49
C THR A 386 -16.68 -5.02 16.16
N ILE A 387 -15.75 -4.56 16.99
CA ILE A 387 -14.98 -3.34 16.80
C ILE A 387 -13.51 -3.72 16.61
N VAL A 388 -12.90 -3.34 15.49
CA VAL A 388 -11.52 -3.71 15.14
C VAL A 388 -10.70 -2.44 14.97
N ASP A 389 -9.71 -2.25 15.84
CA ASP A 389 -8.79 -1.11 15.74
C ASP A 389 -7.57 -1.45 14.89
N GLU A 390 -7.08 -0.48 14.10
CA GLU A 390 -5.91 -0.59 13.21
C GLU A 390 -5.96 -1.83 12.28
N GLN A 391 -7.08 -2.03 11.61
CA GLN A 391 -7.36 -3.20 10.75
C GLN A 391 -6.22 -3.54 9.77
N HIS A 392 -5.51 -2.54 9.25
CA HIS A 392 -4.42 -2.74 8.29
C HIS A 392 -3.24 -3.55 8.85
N ARG A 393 -3.15 -3.73 10.17
CA ARG A 393 -2.12 -4.53 10.85
C ARG A 393 -2.50 -6.01 11.03
N PHE A 394 -3.70 -6.41 10.64
CA PHE A 394 -4.13 -7.82 10.70
C PHE A 394 -3.81 -8.55 9.40
N GLY A 395 -3.27 -9.77 9.53
CA GLY A 395 -3.00 -10.66 8.40
C GLY A 395 -4.29 -11.18 7.74
N VAL A 396 -4.19 -11.66 6.51
CA VAL A 396 -5.34 -12.19 5.71
C VAL A 396 -6.08 -13.30 6.46
N ALA A 397 -5.37 -14.25 7.08
CA ALA A 397 -5.99 -15.35 7.85
C ALA A 397 -6.80 -14.86 9.04
N GLN A 398 -6.35 -13.81 9.74
CA GLN A 398 -7.04 -13.24 10.89
C GLN A 398 -8.31 -12.50 10.46
N ARG A 399 -8.26 -11.80 9.32
CA ARG A 399 -9.44 -11.15 8.72
C ARG A 399 -10.49 -12.17 8.28
N LEU A 400 -10.04 -13.29 7.71
CA LEU A 400 -10.90 -14.40 7.31
C LEU A 400 -11.59 -15.07 8.52
N ALA A 401 -10.87 -15.28 9.62
CA ALA A 401 -11.43 -15.82 10.85
C ALA A 401 -12.50 -14.91 11.47
N LEU A 402 -12.25 -13.57 11.44
CA LEU A 402 -13.24 -12.56 11.81
C LEU A 402 -14.51 -12.66 10.96
N LYS A 403 -14.35 -12.79 9.65
CA LYS A 403 -15.47 -12.89 8.71
C LYS A 403 -16.30 -14.16 8.94
N ASN A 404 -15.65 -15.30 9.19
CA ASN A 404 -16.33 -16.57 9.39
C ASN A 404 -17.13 -16.63 10.71
N LYS A 405 -16.66 -15.99 11.79
CA LYS A 405 -17.38 -15.86 13.06
C LYS A 405 -18.40 -14.71 13.08
N GLY A 406 -18.26 -13.73 12.15
CA GLY A 406 -19.07 -12.53 12.12
C GLY A 406 -20.03 -12.42 10.93
N ARG A 407 -20.42 -13.50 10.27
CA ARG A 407 -21.30 -13.45 9.08
C ARG A 407 -22.64 -12.76 9.30
N GLU A 408 -23.11 -12.73 10.55
CA GLU A 408 -24.38 -12.11 10.95
C GLU A 408 -24.18 -10.97 11.97
N VAL A 409 -22.95 -10.46 12.11
CA VAL A 409 -22.54 -9.50 13.13
C VAL A 409 -22.15 -8.17 12.49
N HIS A 410 -22.57 -7.06 13.09
CA HIS A 410 -22.13 -5.72 12.68
C HIS A 410 -20.64 -5.55 12.94
N GLN A 411 -19.94 -4.91 12.00
CA GLN A 411 -18.49 -4.67 12.08
C GLN A 411 -18.18 -3.20 11.96
N LEU A 412 -17.52 -2.64 12.98
CA LEU A 412 -16.95 -1.31 12.99
C LEU A 412 -15.44 -1.42 12.96
N MET A 413 -14.82 -0.99 11.90
CA MET A 413 -13.38 -0.96 11.73
C MET A 413 -12.86 0.44 11.99
N MET A 414 -11.74 0.59 12.68
CA MET A 414 -11.12 1.87 12.97
C MET A 414 -9.73 1.96 12.36
N SER A 415 -9.37 3.14 11.85
CA SER A 415 -8.02 3.42 11.39
C SER A 415 -7.57 4.81 11.83
N ALA A 416 -6.35 4.90 12.38
CA ALA A 416 -5.68 6.17 12.68
C ALA A 416 -4.88 6.69 11.50
N THR A 417 -4.64 5.86 10.46
CA THR A 417 -4.11 6.37 9.20
C THR A 417 -5.25 6.91 8.36
N PRO A 418 -5.32 8.21 8.13
CA PRO A 418 -6.28 8.75 7.19
C PRO A 418 -5.98 8.17 5.80
N ILE A 419 -6.96 7.54 5.19
CA ILE A 419 -6.87 7.11 3.79
C ILE A 419 -7.63 8.14 2.99
N PRO A 420 -7.07 8.71 1.92
CA PRO A 420 -7.79 9.64 1.07
C PRO A 420 -9.15 9.07 0.69
N ARG A 421 -10.20 9.89 0.79
CA ARG A 421 -11.59 9.44 0.62
C ARG A 421 -11.80 8.72 -0.72
N THR A 422 -11.16 9.21 -1.77
CA THR A 422 -11.18 8.61 -3.11
C THR A 422 -10.58 7.19 -3.10
N LEU A 423 -9.45 7.02 -2.43
CA LEU A 423 -8.80 5.73 -2.28
C LEU A 423 -9.63 4.78 -1.39
N ALA A 424 -10.18 5.28 -0.29
CA ALA A 424 -11.06 4.51 0.58
C ALA A 424 -12.29 4.00 -0.17
N MET A 425 -12.90 4.83 -1.00
CA MET A 425 -14.06 4.47 -1.81
C MET A 425 -13.72 3.54 -2.98
N SER A 426 -12.46 3.47 -3.39
CA SER A 426 -12.01 2.60 -4.48
C SER A 426 -11.60 1.21 -4.02
N PHE A 427 -10.99 1.12 -2.82
CA PHE A 427 -10.46 -0.14 -2.29
C PHE A 427 -11.31 -0.77 -1.18
N PHE A 428 -12.19 0.02 -0.57
CA PHE A 428 -13.09 -0.44 0.48
C PHE A 428 -14.55 -0.16 0.15
N ALA A 429 -14.92 -0.27 -1.14
CA ALA A 429 -16.29 0.05 -1.59
C ALA A 429 -17.35 -0.94 -1.08
N ASP A 430 -16.94 -2.06 -0.48
CA ASP A 430 -17.79 -2.92 0.33
C ASP A 430 -18.01 -2.38 1.75
N LEU A 431 -17.23 -1.36 2.17
CA LEU A 431 -17.36 -0.69 3.46
C LEU A 431 -18.04 0.67 3.31
N ASP A 432 -18.94 0.96 4.22
CA ASP A 432 -19.39 2.33 4.44
C ASP A 432 -18.34 3.12 5.23
N VAL A 433 -18.07 4.36 4.87
CA VAL A 433 -16.97 5.16 5.48
C VAL A 433 -17.55 6.33 6.24
N SER A 434 -17.15 6.45 7.51
CA SER A 434 -17.37 7.63 8.36
C SER A 434 -16.04 8.31 8.68
N VAL A 435 -15.98 9.61 8.59
CA VAL A 435 -14.76 10.40 8.79
C VAL A 435 -14.98 11.40 9.91
N ILE A 436 -14.11 11.38 10.93
CA ILE A 436 -13.99 12.44 11.93
C ILE A 436 -12.95 13.43 11.40
N ASP A 437 -13.43 14.50 10.78
CA ASP A 437 -12.63 15.52 10.11
C ASP A 437 -12.22 16.70 11.02
N LYS A 438 -12.67 16.70 12.27
CA LYS A 438 -12.35 17.73 13.27
C LYS A 438 -11.67 17.12 14.48
N LEU A 439 -10.63 17.77 14.95
CA LEU A 439 -10.01 17.44 16.23
C LEU A 439 -10.83 17.98 17.41
N PRO A 440 -10.81 17.31 18.57
CA PRO A 440 -11.44 17.83 19.79
C PRO A 440 -10.90 19.21 20.18
N PRO A 441 -11.74 20.09 20.78
CA PRO A 441 -11.31 21.38 21.26
C PRO A 441 -10.21 21.24 22.33
N GLY A 442 -9.30 22.24 22.38
CA GLY A 442 -8.18 22.25 23.35
C GLY A 442 -6.89 21.56 22.86
N ARG A 443 -6.88 20.99 21.68
CA ARG A 443 -5.65 20.44 21.08
C ARG A 443 -4.88 21.52 20.34
N THR A 444 -3.62 21.75 20.74
CA THR A 444 -2.72 22.70 20.07
C THR A 444 -2.01 22.04 18.89
N PRO A 445 -1.85 22.75 17.75
CA PRO A 445 -1.06 22.25 16.63
C PRO A 445 0.39 21.91 17.05
N ILE A 446 0.90 20.78 16.62
CA ILE A 446 2.26 20.35 16.93
C ILE A 446 3.23 21.03 15.97
N LYS A 447 4.19 21.80 16.51
CA LYS A 447 5.24 22.42 15.69
C LYS A 447 6.27 21.40 15.25
N THR A 448 6.42 21.21 13.94
CA THR A 448 7.44 20.31 13.37
C THR A 448 8.72 21.10 13.09
N ARG A 449 9.89 20.55 13.44
CA ARG A 449 11.21 21.14 13.15
C ARG A 449 12.08 20.10 12.46
N LEU A 450 12.73 20.50 11.36
CA LEU A 450 13.74 19.71 10.67
C LEU A 450 15.12 20.14 11.16
N VAL A 451 15.92 19.22 11.67
CA VAL A 451 17.26 19.51 12.20
C VAL A 451 18.26 18.51 11.60
N ASN A 452 19.35 19.01 11.03
CA ASN A 452 20.45 18.17 10.56
C ASN A 452 21.14 17.49 11.76
N ASN A 453 21.50 16.22 11.61
CA ASN A 453 22.12 15.42 12.67
C ASN A 453 23.43 16.01 13.22
N VAL A 454 24.13 16.86 12.45
CA VAL A 454 25.30 17.62 12.91
C VAL A 454 24.96 18.55 14.09
N ARG A 455 23.73 19.04 14.15
CA ARG A 455 23.20 19.92 15.22
C ARG A 455 22.52 19.17 16.36
N ARG A 456 22.82 17.90 16.53
CA ARG A 456 22.20 17.01 17.54
C ARG A 456 22.34 17.54 18.97
N ALA A 457 23.49 18.11 19.33
CA ALA A 457 23.74 18.69 20.66
C ALA A 457 22.71 19.80 21.03
N GLU A 458 22.26 20.57 20.05
CA GLU A 458 21.20 21.56 20.27
C GLU A 458 19.87 20.92 20.62
N VAL A 459 19.56 19.77 19.99
CA VAL A 459 18.34 19.03 20.29
C VAL A 459 18.40 18.39 21.67
N GLU A 460 19.56 17.87 22.09
CA GLU A 460 19.78 17.36 23.44
C GLU A 460 19.59 18.46 24.48
N GLY A 461 20.13 19.68 24.25
CA GLY A 461 19.88 20.86 25.06
C GLY A 461 18.42 21.27 25.10
N PHE A 462 17.68 21.13 23.98
CA PHE A 462 16.25 21.42 23.93
C PHE A 462 15.43 20.40 24.74
N VAL A 463 15.80 19.11 24.71
CA VAL A 463 15.21 18.06 25.55
C VAL A 463 15.41 18.40 27.03
N LEU A 464 16.65 18.75 27.45
CA LEU A 464 16.95 19.13 28.82
C LEU A 464 16.07 20.29 29.31
N ASN A 465 15.99 21.35 28.52
CA ASN A 465 15.18 22.51 28.86
C ASN A 465 13.68 22.17 28.95
N THR A 466 13.20 21.26 28.11
CA THR A 466 11.80 20.81 28.12
C THR A 466 11.51 20.00 29.40
N CYS A 467 12.42 19.10 29.76
CA CYS A 467 12.29 18.26 30.96
C CYS A 467 12.43 19.09 32.25
N ARG A 468 13.31 20.09 32.31
CA ARG A 468 13.42 21.02 33.43
C ARG A 468 12.14 21.85 33.69
N LYS A 469 11.30 22.03 32.66
CA LYS A 469 9.97 22.63 32.80
C LYS A 469 8.89 21.65 33.28
N GLY A 470 9.29 20.46 33.75
CA GLY A 470 8.38 19.41 34.20
C GLY A 470 7.69 18.65 33.08
N ARG A 471 8.13 18.76 31.81
CA ARG A 471 7.58 18.04 30.67
C ARG A 471 8.38 16.80 30.39
N GLN A 472 7.80 15.90 29.59
CA GLN A 472 8.43 14.65 29.18
C GLN A 472 8.69 14.63 27.68
N ALA A 473 9.66 13.82 27.27
CA ALA A 473 10.07 13.68 25.87
C ALA A 473 10.12 12.22 25.42
N TYR A 474 9.71 11.98 24.18
CA TYR A 474 10.01 10.74 23.46
C TYR A 474 11.26 10.95 22.59
N TRP A 475 12.10 9.93 22.53
CA TRP A 475 13.23 9.84 21.63
C TRP A 475 13.15 8.54 20.82
N VAL A 476 12.80 8.63 19.54
CA VAL A 476 12.51 7.48 18.69
C VAL A 476 13.69 7.18 17.78
N CYS A 477 14.19 5.93 17.87
CA CYS A 477 15.21 5.40 16.99
C CYS A 477 14.53 4.54 15.91
N PRO A 478 14.71 4.84 14.59
CA PRO A 478 14.10 4.06 13.52
C PRO A 478 14.73 2.68 13.41
N LEU A 479 14.00 1.81 12.71
CA LEU A 479 14.49 0.50 12.27
C LEU A 479 15.47 0.72 11.10
N ILE A 480 16.77 0.43 11.30
CA ILE A 480 17.80 0.74 10.29
C ILE A 480 18.00 -0.37 9.25
N GLU A 481 17.68 -1.65 9.56
CA GLU A 481 17.79 -2.80 8.64
C GLU A 481 16.90 -3.98 9.07
N GLU A 482 16.80 -5.01 8.21
CA GLU A 482 16.05 -6.25 8.44
C GLU A 482 16.50 -7.07 9.68
N SER A 483 17.61 -6.70 10.33
CA SER A 483 18.13 -7.35 11.53
C SER A 483 17.66 -6.67 12.83
N GLU A 484 16.72 -7.30 13.51
CA GLU A 484 16.23 -6.88 14.84
C GLU A 484 17.36 -6.75 15.91
N THR A 485 18.51 -7.37 15.69
CA THR A 485 19.66 -7.33 16.63
C THR A 485 20.41 -6.00 16.56
N LEU A 486 20.60 -5.46 15.35
CA LEU A 486 21.19 -4.15 15.11
C LEU A 486 20.30 -3.01 15.64
N GLN A 487 18.99 -3.18 15.59
CA GLN A 487 18.03 -2.21 16.13
C GLN A 487 18.12 -2.05 17.63
N LEU A 488 18.30 -3.15 18.36
CA LEU A 488 18.52 -3.14 19.81
C LEU A 488 19.81 -2.43 20.18
N GLN A 489 20.86 -2.68 19.41
CA GLN A 489 22.17 -2.06 19.63
C GLN A 489 22.08 -0.55 19.45
N THR A 490 21.46 -0.06 18.38
CA THR A 490 21.27 1.37 18.11
C THR A 490 20.46 2.07 19.21
N ALA A 491 19.37 1.46 19.69
CA ALA A 491 18.57 2.04 20.76
C ALA A 491 19.30 2.05 22.12
N ALA A 492 20.07 1.00 22.42
CA ALA A 492 20.91 0.93 23.62
C ALA A 492 22.07 1.92 23.57
N GLU A 493 22.72 2.10 22.43
CA GLU A 493 23.78 3.10 22.21
C GLU A 493 23.23 4.52 22.37
N THR A 494 22.02 4.79 21.82
CA THR A 494 21.34 6.07 21.99
C THR A 494 21.00 6.33 23.46
N LEU A 495 20.51 5.32 24.20
CA LEU A 495 20.27 5.43 25.63
C LEU A 495 21.54 5.81 26.39
N ALA A 496 22.63 5.05 26.20
CA ALA A 496 23.91 5.29 26.89
C ALA A 496 24.46 6.70 26.59
N ARG A 497 24.38 7.14 25.36
CA ARG A 497 24.77 8.48 24.93
C ARG A 497 23.93 9.56 25.62
N LEU A 498 22.60 9.41 25.61
CA LEU A 498 21.71 10.39 26.25
C LEU A 498 21.89 10.42 27.75
N GLN A 499 22.15 9.30 28.44
CA GLN A 499 22.48 9.25 29.83
C GLN A 499 23.79 10.01 30.16
N THR A 500 24.78 9.93 29.25
CA THR A 500 26.03 10.67 29.36
C THR A 500 25.83 12.16 29.11
N ALA A 501 25.06 12.52 28.10
CA ALA A 501 24.81 13.92 27.73
C ALA A 501 23.83 14.64 28.66
N LEU A 502 22.92 13.92 29.30
CA LEU A 502 21.81 14.44 30.12
C LEU A 502 21.75 13.72 31.49
N PRO A 503 22.80 13.79 32.31
CA PRO A 503 22.90 13.01 33.55
C PRO A 503 21.86 13.38 34.63
N GLU A 504 21.22 14.55 34.47
CA GLU A 504 20.17 15.02 35.37
C GLU A 504 18.80 14.37 35.12
N LEU A 505 18.63 13.67 33.96
CA LEU A 505 17.34 13.15 33.55
C LEU A 505 17.27 11.64 33.78
N ASN A 506 16.10 11.19 34.23
CA ASN A 506 15.76 9.77 34.26
C ASN A 506 15.29 9.31 32.87
N ILE A 507 16.09 8.44 32.25
CA ILE A 507 15.85 7.99 30.87
C ILE A 507 15.55 6.50 30.88
N GLY A 508 14.42 6.11 30.31
CA GLY A 508 13.99 4.72 30.12
C GLY A 508 14.14 4.25 28.67
N LEU A 509 14.16 2.94 28.45
CA LEU A 509 14.20 2.30 27.13
C LEU A 509 13.05 1.33 26.95
N VAL A 510 12.41 1.40 25.79
CA VAL A 510 11.38 0.43 25.36
C VAL A 510 11.67 -0.04 23.92
N HIS A 511 11.66 -1.36 23.71
CA HIS A 511 11.90 -1.97 22.39
C HIS A 511 11.08 -3.26 22.17
N GLY A 512 11.04 -3.74 20.91
CA GLY A 512 10.20 -4.86 20.48
C GLY A 512 10.39 -6.17 21.26
N ARG A 513 11.63 -6.50 21.64
CA ARG A 513 12.00 -7.78 22.30
C ARG A 513 11.73 -7.84 23.81
N MET A 514 11.39 -6.73 24.44
CA MET A 514 11.05 -6.76 25.87
C MET A 514 9.80 -7.58 26.09
N LYS A 515 9.74 -8.29 27.22
CA LYS A 515 8.53 -9.00 27.64
C LYS A 515 7.39 -7.99 27.90
N ALA A 516 6.16 -8.43 27.72
CA ALA A 516 4.99 -7.54 27.89
C ALA A 516 4.96 -6.88 29.30
N ALA A 517 5.34 -7.62 30.35
CA ALA A 517 5.40 -7.10 31.71
C ALA A 517 6.46 -6.00 31.88
N GLU A 518 7.66 -6.19 31.33
CA GLU A 518 8.75 -5.21 31.37
C GLU A 518 8.36 -3.92 30.60
N LYS A 519 7.74 -4.07 29.44
CA LYS A 519 7.21 -2.92 28.68
C LYS A 519 6.18 -2.15 29.48
N ALA A 520 5.23 -2.87 30.10
CA ALA A 520 4.19 -2.26 30.92
C ALA A 520 4.78 -1.50 32.12
N GLU A 521 5.80 -2.04 32.78
CA GLU A 521 6.48 -1.41 33.90
C GLU A 521 7.17 -0.10 33.47
N VAL A 522 7.99 -0.13 32.40
CA VAL A 522 8.67 1.08 31.91
C VAL A 522 7.67 2.14 31.47
N MET A 523 6.58 1.72 30.83
CA MET A 523 5.51 2.64 30.41
C MET A 523 4.75 3.23 31.60
N ALA A 524 4.51 2.47 32.66
CA ALA A 524 3.89 2.97 33.89
C ALA A 524 4.78 4.04 34.56
N ARG A 525 6.08 3.80 34.66
CA ARG A 525 7.07 4.75 35.18
C ARG A 525 7.16 6.03 34.34
N PHE A 526 7.06 5.90 33.01
CA PHE A 526 7.00 7.07 32.12
C PHE A 526 5.68 7.82 32.27
N SER A 527 4.55 7.11 32.36
CA SER A 527 3.23 7.74 32.53
C SER A 527 3.07 8.43 33.90
N SER A 528 3.71 7.93 34.97
CA SER A 528 3.71 8.54 36.29
C SER A 528 4.64 9.77 36.40
N GLY A 529 5.49 10.03 35.39
CA GLY A 529 6.46 11.13 35.41
C GLY A 529 7.79 10.79 36.09
N GLU A 530 8.01 9.55 36.54
CA GLU A 530 9.28 9.10 37.10
C GLU A 530 10.40 9.14 36.04
N LEU A 531 10.08 8.81 34.79
CA LEU A 531 11.01 8.94 33.68
C LEU A 531 10.73 10.25 32.93
N ASN A 532 11.78 11.01 32.66
CA ASN A 532 11.72 12.28 31.93
C ASN A 532 11.77 12.06 30.42
N VAL A 533 12.57 11.09 29.97
CA VAL A 533 12.75 10.75 28.56
C VAL A 533 12.53 9.26 28.36
N LEU A 534 11.79 8.92 27.31
CA LEU A 534 11.62 7.54 26.87
C LEU A 534 12.27 7.33 25.51
N VAL A 535 13.37 6.60 25.50
CA VAL A 535 14.01 6.10 24.28
C VAL A 535 13.24 4.89 23.79
N ALA A 536 12.91 4.87 22.49
CA ALA A 536 12.14 3.76 21.95
C ALA A 536 12.46 3.47 20.49
N THR A 537 12.27 2.21 20.10
CA THR A 537 12.14 1.85 18.70
C THR A 537 10.71 2.16 18.21
N THR A 538 10.39 1.84 16.95
CA THR A 538 9.05 2.06 16.34
C THR A 538 7.87 1.43 17.10
N VAL A 539 8.12 0.65 18.14
CA VAL A 539 7.08 0.07 19.02
C VAL A 539 6.15 1.13 19.63
N ILE A 540 6.59 2.40 19.75
CA ILE A 540 5.75 3.52 20.19
C ILE A 540 4.69 3.96 19.17
N GLU A 541 4.78 3.55 17.92
CA GLU A 541 3.68 3.77 16.94
C GLU A 541 2.35 3.24 17.52
N VAL A 542 2.45 2.25 18.42
CA VAL A 542 1.31 1.56 19.01
C VAL A 542 1.06 2.06 20.44
N GLY A 543 0.33 3.17 20.55
CA GLY A 543 -0.73 3.32 21.52
C GLY A 543 -0.44 3.74 22.95
N VAL A 544 0.64 4.42 23.39
CA VAL A 544 0.66 4.94 24.78
C VAL A 544 0.39 6.44 24.81
N ASP A 545 -0.60 6.81 25.62
CA ASP A 545 -1.12 8.16 25.75
C ASP A 545 -0.51 8.80 27.03
N VAL A 546 0.46 9.68 26.88
CA VAL A 546 1.08 10.40 28.00
C VAL A 546 0.83 11.90 27.82
N PRO A 547 -0.16 12.49 28.54
CA PRO A 547 -0.54 13.90 28.34
C PRO A 547 0.59 14.89 28.61
N ASN A 548 1.52 14.54 29.49
CA ASN A 548 2.67 15.37 29.85
C ASN A 548 3.82 15.34 28.84
N ALA A 549 3.80 14.43 27.87
CA ALA A 549 4.81 14.35 26.81
C ALA A 549 4.60 15.47 25.78
N ALA A 550 5.46 16.48 25.83
CA ALA A 550 5.37 17.67 24.97
C ALA A 550 6.42 17.70 23.84
N LEU A 551 7.39 16.79 23.86
CA LEU A 551 8.46 16.74 22.87
C LEU A 551 8.60 15.34 22.28
N MET A 552 8.65 15.29 20.96
CA MET A 552 8.98 14.10 20.18
C MET A 552 10.26 14.36 19.39
N VAL A 553 11.28 13.54 19.58
CA VAL A 553 12.49 13.54 18.74
C VAL A 553 12.53 12.25 17.94
N ILE A 554 12.68 12.34 16.62
CA ILE A 554 12.75 11.19 15.71
C ILE A 554 14.09 11.23 15.00
N GLU A 555 14.92 10.20 15.22
CA GLU A 555 16.19 10.04 14.52
C GLU A 555 16.00 9.47 13.12
N HIS A 556 16.91 9.82 12.20
CA HIS A 556 16.91 9.33 10.82
C HIS A 556 15.53 9.41 10.15
N ALA A 557 14.86 10.54 10.34
CA ALA A 557 13.50 10.75 9.84
C ALA A 557 13.40 10.59 8.31
N GLU A 558 14.50 10.79 7.58
CA GLU A 558 14.61 10.59 6.14
C GLU A 558 14.34 9.13 5.69
N ARG A 559 14.49 8.17 6.61
CA ARG A 559 14.28 6.74 6.34
C ARG A 559 12.85 6.27 6.64
N MET A 560 12.06 7.10 7.31
CA MET A 560 10.70 6.74 7.74
C MET A 560 9.65 7.12 6.70
N GLY A 561 8.56 6.36 6.68
CA GLY A 561 7.39 6.68 5.88
C GLY A 561 6.59 7.86 6.46
N LEU A 562 5.89 8.63 5.59
CA LEU A 562 5.08 9.77 6.01
C LEU A 562 4.00 9.39 7.03
N ALA A 563 3.32 8.27 6.82
CA ALA A 563 2.31 7.77 7.75
C ALA A 563 2.91 7.48 9.15
N GLN A 564 4.11 6.88 9.21
CA GLN A 564 4.80 6.62 10.47
C GLN A 564 5.22 7.91 11.17
N LEU A 565 5.82 8.86 10.46
CA LEU A 565 6.19 10.17 10.99
C LEU A 565 4.97 10.90 11.55
N HIS A 566 3.84 10.85 10.84
CA HIS A 566 2.59 11.46 11.27
C HIS A 566 2.02 10.79 12.52
N GLN A 567 2.00 9.45 12.59
CA GLN A 567 1.53 8.71 13.76
C GLN A 567 2.40 9.01 14.99
N LEU A 568 3.73 9.05 14.85
CA LEU A 568 4.65 9.39 15.92
C LEU A 568 4.47 10.84 16.37
N ARG A 569 4.37 11.79 15.43
CA ARG A 569 4.07 13.19 15.75
C ARG A 569 2.79 13.31 16.58
N GLY A 570 1.76 12.56 16.23
CA GLY A 570 0.48 12.56 16.94
C GLY A 570 0.51 11.99 18.36
N ARG A 571 1.65 11.42 18.82
CA ARG A 571 1.83 10.92 20.20
C ARG A 571 2.10 12.03 21.23
N VAL A 572 2.44 13.22 20.78
CA VAL A 572 2.54 14.43 21.62
C VAL A 572 1.38 15.37 21.30
N GLY A 573 1.23 16.48 22.02
CA GLY A 573 0.15 17.46 21.78
C GLY A 573 -1.20 17.03 22.38
N ARG A 574 -1.22 16.19 23.41
CA ARG A 574 -2.44 15.74 24.08
C ARG A 574 -2.74 16.47 25.40
N GLY A 575 -1.82 17.34 25.83
CA GLY A 575 -2.01 18.25 26.96
C GLY A 575 -2.21 19.70 26.51
N ALA A 576 -2.48 20.61 27.45
CA ALA A 576 -2.65 22.03 27.20
C ALA A 576 -1.35 22.76 26.79
N ALA A 577 -0.18 22.11 26.88
CA ALA A 577 1.11 22.70 26.57
C ALA A 577 1.43 22.63 25.08
N GLU A 578 2.15 23.66 24.61
CA GLU A 578 2.73 23.65 23.27
C GLU A 578 3.66 22.46 23.08
N SER A 579 3.47 21.72 21.99
CA SER A 579 4.21 20.49 21.70
C SER A 579 5.03 20.63 20.43
N VAL A 580 6.20 20.00 20.44
CA VAL A 580 7.17 20.08 19.34
C VAL A 580 7.56 18.68 18.89
N CYS A 581 7.64 18.47 17.57
CA CYS A 581 8.21 17.29 16.96
C CYS A 581 9.49 17.69 16.22
N VAL A 582 10.62 17.14 16.64
CA VAL A 582 11.94 17.35 16.01
C VAL A 582 12.27 16.13 15.17
N LEU A 583 12.50 16.36 13.89
CA LEU A 583 12.91 15.35 12.92
C LEU A 583 14.41 15.53 12.64
N LEU A 584 15.23 14.63 13.17
CA LEU A 584 16.66 14.58 12.89
C LEU A 584 16.89 13.83 11.59
N PHE A 585 17.66 14.43 10.68
CA PHE A 585 18.00 13.82 9.39
C PHE A 585 19.50 13.91 9.10
N ALA A 586 20.01 12.97 8.30
CA ALA A 586 21.38 12.94 7.81
C ALA A 586 21.45 13.26 6.31
N GLU A 587 22.48 13.97 5.90
CA GLU A 587 22.80 14.23 4.48
C GLU A 587 23.82 13.20 3.95
N PRO A 588 23.83 12.91 2.62
CA PRO A 588 22.96 13.51 1.58
C PRO A 588 21.56 12.92 1.56
N LEU A 589 20.55 13.76 1.30
CA LEU A 589 19.16 13.36 1.16
C LEU A 589 18.85 13.02 -0.31
N GLY A 590 18.25 11.85 -0.54
CA GLY A 590 17.63 11.53 -1.83
C GLY A 590 16.35 12.35 -2.08
N GLU A 591 15.93 12.49 -3.33
CA GLU A 591 14.76 13.31 -3.71
C GLU A 591 13.46 12.87 -3.01
N LEU A 592 13.21 11.57 -2.90
CA LEU A 592 12.05 11.04 -2.18
C LEU A 592 12.07 11.37 -0.67
N ALA A 593 13.25 11.35 -0.05
CA ALA A 593 13.40 11.72 1.35
C ALA A 593 13.15 13.21 1.58
N LYS A 594 13.69 14.07 0.69
CA LYS A 594 13.42 15.52 0.71
C LYS A 594 11.92 15.81 0.57
N ALA A 595 11.26 15.19 -0.40
CA ALA A 595 9.83 15.35 -0.62
C ALA A 595 9.01 14.97 0.64
N ARG A 596 9.30 13.82 1.25
CA ARG A 596 8.62 13.37 2.48
C ARG A 596 8.84 14.31 3.66
N LEU A 597 10.09 14.73 3.92
CA LEU A 597 10.40 15.65 5.01
C LEU A 597 9.73 17.02 4.81
N LYS A 598 9.65 17.48 3.55
CA LYS A 598 8.94 18.71 3.21
C LYS A 598 7.45 18.63 3.55
N VAL A 599 6.79 17.54 3.12
CA VAL A 599 5.35 17.32 3.38
C VAL A 599 5.04 17.31 4.87
N ILE A 600 5.77 16.54 5.68
CA ILE A 600 5.49 16.46 7.12
C ILE A 600 5.80 17.77 7.87
N TYR A 601 6.69 18.60 7.32
CA TYR A 601 6.99 19.95 7.84
C TYR A 601 5.89 20.96 7.51
N GLU A 602 5.39 20.96 6.28
CA GLU A 602 4.41 21.94 5.78
C GLU A 602 2.97 21.64 6.23
N HIS A 603 2.65 20.35 6.41
CA HIS A 603 1.29 19.92 6.70
C HIS A 603 1.14 19.30 8.08
N THR A 604 0.04 19.68 8.76
CA THR A 604 -0.36 19.10 10.05
C THR A 604 -1.57 18.16 9.92
N ASP A 605 -2.39 18.33 8.88
CA ASP A 605 -3.57 17.52 8.61
C ASP A 605 -3.16 16.14 8.10
N GLY A 606 -3.62 15.08 8.78
CA GLY A 606 -3.34 13.71 8.44
C GLY A 606 -3.90 13.26 7.10
N PHE A 607 -5.05 13.79 6.67
CA PHE A 607 -5.64 13.47 5.36
C PHE A 607 -4.81 14.06 4.22
N GLU A 608 -4.32 15.29 4.38
CA GLU A 608 -3.44 15.91 3.41
C GLU A 608 -2.09 15.18 3.33
N ILE A 609 -1.51 14.82 4.47
CA ILE A 609 -0.27 14.04 4.52
C ILE A 609 -0.44 12.69 3.83
N ALA A 610 -1.56 12.00 4.05
CA ALA A 610 -1.85 10.73 3.40
C ALA A 610 -2.02 10.89 1.88
N ARG A 611 -2.64 11.99 1.42
CA ARG A 611 -2.77 12.32 0.01
C ARG A 611 -1.40 12.55 -0.64
N GLN A 612 -0.53 13.29 0.04
CA GLN A 612 0.83 13.55 -0.44
C GLN A 612 1.71 12.28 -0.39
N ASP A 613 1.56 11.42 0.62
CA ASP A 613 2.27 10.13 0.68
C ASP A 613 1.88 9.23 -0.50
N LEU A 614 0.60 9.23 -0.87
CA LEU A 614 0.09 8.52 -2.05
C LEU A 614 0.73 9.04 -3.34
N ASN A 615 0.83 10.35 -3.50
CA ASN A 615 1.45 10.99 -4.66
C ASN A 615 2.95 10.66 -4.76
N ILE A 616 3.66 10.60 -3.64
CA ILE A 616 5.11 10.33 -3.59
C ILE A 616 5.43 8.84 -3.83
N ARG A 617 4.66 7.93 -3.26
CA ARG A 617 4.93 6.48 -3.32
C ARG A 617 4.19 5.76 -4.44
N GLY A 618 3.07 6.32 -4.88
CA GLY A 618 2.08 5.63 -5.68
C GLY A 618 1.22 4.63 -4.88
N PRO A 619 0.05 4.24 -5.42
CA PRO A 619 -0.95 3.42 -4.72
C PRO A 619 -0.46 2.02 -4.36
N GLY A 620 0.47 1.47 -5.12
CA GLY A 620 0.99 0.12 -4.93
C GLY A 620 1.78 -0.07 -3.63
N GLU A 621 2.58 0.90 -3.22
CA GLU A 621 3.32 0.85 -1.96
C GLU A 621 2.49 1.31 -0.76
N PHE A 622 1.56 2.27 -0.97
CA PHE A 622 0.74 2.82 0.10
C PHE A 622 -0.16 1.76 0.76
N LEU A 623 -0.74 0.88 -0.03
CA LEU A 623 -1.66 -0.17 0.46
C LEU A 623 -0.94 -1.41 1.00
N GLY A 624 0.39 -1.42 0.97
CA GLY A 624 1.15 -2.61 1.35
C GLY A 624 0.72 -3.81 0.52
N ALA A 625 0.90 -3.76 -0.77
CA ALA A 625 0.36 -4.65 -1.80
C ALA A 625 0.46 -6.17 -1.49
N ARG A 626 1.36 -6.56 -0.60
CA ARG A 626 1.50 -7.94 -0.11
C ARG A 626 0.65 -8.25 1.14
N GLN A 627 0.11 -7.22 1.83
CA GLN A 627 -0.58 -7.39 3.12
C GLN A 627 -2.09 -7.16 3.04
N SER A 628 -2.59 -6.41 2.05
CA SER A 628 -3.99 -5.97 2.03
C SER A 628 -4.98 -6.97 1.44
N GLY A 629 -4.52 -7.96 0.66
CA GLY A 629 -5.42 -8.89 -0.05
C GLY A 629 -6.32 -8.24 -1.12
N VAL A 630 -6.14 -6.95 -1.38
CA VAL A 630 -6.87 -6.22 -2.43
C VAL A 630 -6.14 -6.44 -3.76
N PRO A 631 -6.85 -6.77 -4.87
CA PRO A 631 -6.24 -6.89 -6.19
C PRO A 631 -5.57 -5.56 -6.56
N MET A 632 -4.26 -5.58 -6.77
CA MET A 632 -3.57 -4.41 -7.31
C MET A 632 -4.11 -4.11 -8.71
N LEU A 633 -4.40 -2.84 -8.98
CA LEU A 633 -4.65 -2.36 -10.32
C LEU A 633 -3.38 -2.58 -11.16
N ARG A 634 -3.55 -3.14 -12.36
CA ARG A 634 -2.45 -3.42 -13.30
C ARG A 634 -2.11 -2.21 -14.13
N PHE A 635 -3.12 -1.44 -14.52
CA PHE A 635 -3.05 -0.38 -15.52
C PHE A 635 -3.45 0.98 -14.96
N ALA A 636 -4.53 1.05 -14.19
CA ALA A 636 -5.03 2.30 -13.65
C ALA A 636 -4.21 2.79 -12.47
N LYS A 637 -3.94 4.10 -12.48
CA LYS A 637 -3.36 4.85 -11.37
C LYS A 637 -4.41 5.81 -10.84
N LEU A 638 -4.83 5.61 -9.60
CA LEU A 638 -5.99 6.32 -9.06
C LEU A 638 -5.85 7.84 -9.05
N GLU A 639 -4.62 8.37 -8.89
CA GLU A 639 -4.36 9.81 -8.87
C GLU A 639 -4.52 10.43 -10.25
N GLU A 640 -4.12 9.71 -11.29
CA GLU A 640 -4.13 10.18 -12.67
C GLU A 640 -5.49 9.88 -13.36
N ASP A 641 -6.15 8.78 -12.95
CA ASP A 641 -7.31 8.19 -13.63
C ASP A 641 -8.62 8.38 -12.83
N LEU A 642 -8.71 9.40 -11.93
CA LEU A 642 -9.91 9.67 -11.13
C LEU A 642 -11.17 9.82 -11.97
N HIS A 643 -11.08 10.47 -13.14
CA HIS A 643 -12.21 10.65 -14.04
C HIS A 643 -12.78 9.32 -14.57
N LEU A 644 -11.91 8.34 -14.86
CA LEU A 644 -12.32 6.99 -15.28
C LEU A 644 -12.98 6.23 -14.12
N LEU A 645 -12.46 6.40 -12.91
CA LEU A 645 -13.05 5.83 -11.70
C LEU A 645 -14.45 6.37 -11.45
N GLU A 646 -14.66 7.68 -11.58
CA GLU A 646 -15.97 8.31 -11.44
C GLU A 646 -16.96 7.78 -12.47
N GLN A 647 -16.56 7.69 -13.73
CA GLN A 647 -17.36 7.07 -14.79
C GLN A 647 -17.71 5.62 -14.49
N ALA A 648 -16.74 4.81 -14.04
CA ALA A 648 -16.97 3.42 -13.65
C ALA A 648 -17.97 3.30 -12.48
N ARG A 649 -17.89 4.22 -11.51
CA ARG A 649 -18.83 4.29 -10.37
C ARG A 649 -20.26 4.62 -10.77
N GLU A 650 -20.44 5.50 -11.73
CA GLU A 650 -21.77 5.87 -12.27
C GLU A 650 -22.37 4.73 -13.08
N ILE A 651 -21.56 4.02 -13.85
CA ILE A 651 -22.01 2.99 -14.79
C ILE A 651 -22.26 1.64 -14.09
N ALA A 652 -21.44 1.27 -13.11
CA ALA A 652 -21.53 -0.03 -12.46
C ALA A 652 -22.93 -0.38 -11.92
N PRO A 653 -23.68 0.51 -11.21
CA PRO A 653 -25.04 0.18 -10.73
C PRO A 653 -26.00 -0.05 -11.88
N ILE A 654 -25.89 0.72 -12.97
CA ILE A 654 -26.75 0.59 -14.15
C ILE A 654 -26.55 -0.78 -14.81
N LEU A 655 -25.30 -1.19 -14.97
CA LEU A 655 -24.98 -2.51 -15.54
C LEU A 655 -25.49 -3.66 -14.66
N ILE A 656 -25.32 -3.56 -13.35
CA ILE A 656 -25.79 -4.61 -12.42
C ILE A 656 -27.31 -4.76 -12.50
N GLU A 657 -28.04 -3.68 -12.65
CA GLU A 657 -29.51 -3.67 -12.68
C GLU A 657 -30.06 -4.09 -14.05
N GLN A 658 -29.44 -3.63 -15.15
CA GLN A 658 -30.00 -3.76 -16.49
C GLN A 658 -29.37 -4.88 -17.32
N ASN A 659 -28.11 -5.26 -17.05
CA ASN A 659 -27.33 -6.17 -17.89
C ASN A 659 -26.46 -7.14 -17.06
N PRO A 660 -27.04 -8.00 -16.23
CA PRO A 660 -26.29 -8.89 -15.35
C PRO A 660 -25.35 -9.86 -16.11
N GLU A 661 -25.71 -10.28 -17.33
CA GLU A 661 -24.88 -11.12 -18.19
C GLU A 661 -23.59 -10.42 -18.62
N ILE A 662 -23.64 -9.11 -18.86
CA ILE A 662 -22.46 -8.29 -19.17
C ILE A 662 -21.55 -8.23 -17.95
N VAL A 663 -22.12 -8.04 -16.76
CA VAL A 663 -21.39 -7.99 -15.51
C VAL A 663 -20.63 -9.30 -15.26
N GLU A 664 -21.28 -10.44 -15.42
CA GLU A 664 -20.67 -11.76 -15.26
C GLU A 664 -19.50 -11.96 -16.23
N ALA A 665 -19.73 -11.69 -17.53
CA ALA A 665 -18.70 -11.81 -18.56
C ALA A 665 -17.51 -10.87 -18.31
N HIS A 666 -17.77 -9.63 -17.88
CA HIS A 666 -16.73 -8.64 -17.59
C HIS A 666 -15.89 -9.05 -16.38
N LEU A 667 -16.53 -9.49 -15.29
CA LEU A 667 -15.83 -9.98 -14.10
C LEU A 667 -15.02 -11.24 -14.38
N ALA A 668 -15.60 -12.21 -15.09
CA ALA A 668 -14.89 -13.42 -15.48
C ALA A 668 -13.62 -13.12 -16.29
N ARG A 669 -13.63 -12.10 -17.12
CA ARG A 669 -12.47 -11.68 -17.92
C ARG A 669 -11.40 -10.99 -17.09
N TRP A 670 -11.77 -10.02 -16.25
CA TRP A 670 -10.82 -9.15 -15.58
C TRP A 670 -10.36 -9.66 -14.21
N LEU A 671 -11.15 -10.54 -13.57
CA LEU A 671 -10.89 -11.05 -12.22
C LEU A 671 -10.72 -12.58 -12.15
N SER A 672 -10.67 -13.29 -13.29
CA SER A 672 -10.44 -14.74 -13.31
C SER A 672 -9.13 -15.12 -12.58
N GLY A 673 -9.21 -16.16 -11.74
CA GLY A 673 -8.08 -16.58 -10.87
C GLY A 673 -7.86 -15.70 -9.64
N ARG A 674 -8.72 -14.69 -9.40
CA ARG A 674 -8.70 -13.81 -8.23
C ARG A 674 -9.98 -13.87 -7.41
N GLU A 675 -10.79 -14.91 -7.62
CA GLU A 675 -12.10 -15.11 -6.97
C GLU A 675 -12.02 -15.17 -5.43
N GLY A 676 -10.89 -15.60 -4.87
CA GLY A 676 -10.63 -15.59 -3.44
C GLY A 676 -10.56 -14.19 -2.83
N TYR A 677 -10.39 -13.15 -3.64
CA TYR A 677 -10.33 -11.75 -3.19
C TYR A 677 -11.69 -11.03 -3.25
N LEU A 678 -12.68 -11.63 -3.94
CA LEU A 678 -14.04 -11.09 -4.06
C LEU A 678 -14.91 -11.37 -2.84
N GLY A 679 -14.43 -12.19 -1.95
CA GLY A 679 -15.14 -12.66 -0.77
C GLY A 679 -14.56 -12.17 0.56
N VAL A 680 -13.51 -11.37 0.60
CA VAL A 680 -12.85 -10.93 1.85
C VAL A 680 -13.20 -9.50 2.17
#